data_c27ac61584dad1f9e6aa24551f592321
#
_entry.id   c27ac61584dad1f9e6aa24551f592321
#
_cell.length_a   1.000
_cell.length_b   1.000
_cell.length_c   1.000
_cell.angle_alpha   90.00
_cell.angle_beta   90.00
_cell.angle_gamma   90.00
#
_symmetry.space_group_name_H-M   'P 1'
#
loop_
_entity.id
_entity.type
_entity.pdbx_description
1 polymer ?
#
loop_
_entity_poly.entity_id
_entity_poly.type
_entity_poly.pdbx_seq_one_letter_code
_entity_poly.pdbx_strand_id
1 'polypeptide(L)'
;MLYGAMTRPLLLLALAATALAPRAGAEPAPAPDPLAFVDPMIGTGPEGHTFPGATAPFGMVQLSPDTDATCRIRDCYAHAAGYSYHDPTIQGFSHTHFSGAGHSDLGDILVMPQVGDVKLDPGDPAAPGSGYRQPFSHESETASPGYYAVTLSGSGIRAELTAGTRVGIHRYSFPAGRDAHLLIDLRSSLYDYPGKILWSGLHMRPDGTLTGFRETRGWAPGRKLYFAMRFSAPLRGHAFIDRDEAIPYKGFQGPGRGSDALAEKLGKALEARMDFGPLAAPLEVRVALSGVDEAGAIANLDAEGADFDTVRTRTQAAWREALHAVEIEAPAPMRTNIYTALYHALLAPSVWSDADGRYRGPDDQVHVAKDFTFRSTFSLWDTFRAEHPLLTLIQPARTTSDIVNSLIASRRESPDGILPVWQFAGRETWTMIGYHAVPVIADAYLKGIGGFDADAALEAMVASATYAPYGGLGDYMRLGYVPIDREPEAASKTVEYAYDDWTIARMARAMGKADIAARFERRAGNWRNSFDAKSGWLRARLADGRFRTPFDPTAINYGSDYTEGNAWQYSWFVPQDQAALFALLGGDGKAIAKLDAMFDYDVSKLDYSHAEDIAGLIGQYIHGNEPSHHVAYLYVHAGAPWRTQARLRQIVESQYRPTPDGLSGNDDLGQMSAWLVFTALGFYPVTPGSNQYVIGRPFVERAVLNLPGGKRFTVETQGLSDANPYVGRVELNGAPLARTWIGDAEIRAGGTLRFVMQAMPNRDWGRARAARPYSRSTADE
;
A
#
# COMPACT_ATOMS: atom_id res chain seq x y z
N MET A 1 76.62 -65.36 52.40
CA MET A 1 76.87 -65.48 50.93
C MET A 1 75.53 -65.52 50.24
N LEU A 2 75.43 -64.80 49.18
CA LEU A 2 74.43 -64.87 48.13
C LEU A 2 73.34 -63.83 48.11
N TYR A 3 73.46 -63.13 47.10
CA TYR A 3 72.65 -62.11 46.48
C TYR A 3 71.15 -62.44 46.33
N GLY A 4 70.32 -61.51 46.66
CA GLY A 4 68.88 -61.50 46.33
C GLY A 4 68.58 -60.38 45.34
N ALA A 5 68.02 -60.73 44.23
CA ALA A 5 67.63 -59.77 43.16
C ALA A 5 66.31 -59.13 43.50
N MET A 6 66.22 -57.75 43.38
CA MET A 6 65.04 -56.93 43.43
C MET A 6 64.33 -56.92 42.07
N THR A 7 63.08 -57.36 41.98
CA THR A 7 62.20 -57.13 40.86
C THR A 7 61.31 -55.97 41.18
N ARG A 8 61.32 -54.92 40.31
CA ARG A 8 60.36 -53.79 40.27
C ARG A 8 59.16 -54.19 39.49
N PRO A 9 57.96 -53.86 39.93
CA PRO A 9 56.75 -53.94 39.03
C PRO A 9 56.60 -52.71 38.14
N LEU A 10 56.35 -52.92 36.83
CA LEU A 10 55.94 -51.93 35.91
C LEU A 10 54.46 -51.56 36.16
N LEU A 11 54.21 -50.28 36.40
CA LEU A 11 52.87 -49.73 36.39
C LEU A 11 52.45 -49.45 34.95
N LEU A 12 51.46 -50.15 34.36
CA LEU A 12 50.74 -49.80 33.11
C LEU A 12 49.75 -48.72 33.41
N LEU A 13 49.98 -47.54 32.87
CA LEU A 13 48.96 -46.46 32.77
C LEU A 13 48.00 -46.82 31.61
N ALA A 14 46.79 -47.21 31.95
CA ALA A 14 45.72 -47.29 30.98
C ALA A 14 45.13 -45.86 30.65
N LEU A 15 45.44 -45.32 29.51
CA LEU A 15 44.73 -44.12 29.00
C LEU A 15 43.27 -44.52 28.65
N ALA A 16 42.33 -44.10 29.46
CA ALA A 16 40.90 -44.09 29.11
C ALA A 16 40.64 -42.98 28.13
N ALA A 17 40.45 -43.30 26.82
CA ALA A 17 39.93 -42.39 25.83
C ALA A 17 38.43 -42.17 26.10
N THR A 18 38.08 -41.08 26.75
CA THR A 18 36.68 -40.62 26.82
C THR A 18 36.28 -40.11 25.44
N ALA A 19 35.51 -40.93 24.71
CA ALA A 19 34.81 -40.48 23.50
C ALA A 19 33.81 -39.36 23.89
N LEU A 20 34.09 -38.12 23.50
CA LEU A 20 33.11 -37.06 23.55
C LEU A 20 32.00 -37.45 22.56
N ALA A 21 30.81 -37.85 23.06
CA ALA A 21 29.60 -37.92 22.29
C ALA A 21 29.32 -36.54 21.71
N PRO A 22 28.91 -36.41 20.41
CA PRO A 22 28.50 -35.13 19.89
C PRO A 22 27.31 -34.63 20.74
N ARG A 23 27.45 -33.41 21.30
CA ARG A 23 26.32 -32.72 21.91
C ARG A 23 25.22 -32.65 20.87
N ALA A 24 24.06 -33.22 21.17
CA ALA A 24 22.85 -32.96 20.45
C ALA A 24 22.74 -31.42 20.29
N GLY A 25 22.72 -30.92 19.05
CA GLY A 25 22.60 -29.50 18.78
C GLY A 25 21.35 -29.01 19.54
N ALA A 26 21.50 -27.95 20.31
CA ALA A 26 20.36 -27.25 20.89
C ALA A 26 19.40 -26.94 19.71
N GLU A 27 18.14 -27.30 19.83
CA GLU A 27 17.16 -26.84 18.90
C GLU A 27 17.32 -25.32 18.76
N PRO A 28 17.34 -24.78 17.52
CA PRO A 28 17.43 -23.36 17.35
C PRO A 28 16.25 -22.71 18.09
N ALA A 29 16.53 -21.67 18.86
CA ALA A 29 15.48 -20.91 19.55
C ALA A 29 14.40 -20.54 18.54
N PRO A 30 13.10 -20.65 18.89
CA PRO A 30 12.04 -20.28 17.99
C PRO A 30 12.26 -18.85 17.48
N ALA A 31 12.05 -18.64 16.18
CA ALA A 31 12.16 -17.32 15.58
C ALA A 31 11.25 -16.34 16.35
N PRO A 32 11.71 -15.11 16.62
CA PRO A 32 10.91 -14.14 17.35
C PRO A 32 9.62 -13.82 16.60
N ASP A 33 8.52 -13.59 17.35
CA ASP A 33 7.21 -13.27 16.77
C ASP A 33 7.30 -11.99 15.94
N PRO A 34 7.03 -12.02 14.61
CA PRO A 34 7.15 -10.85 13.76
C PRO A 34 6.18 -9.72 14.15
N LEU A 35 5.06 -10.02 14.79
CA LEU A 35 4.11 -9.02 15.27
C LEU A 35 4.74 -8.04 16.27
N ALA A 36 5.71 -8.49 17.05
CA ALA A 36 6.39 -7.66 18.03
C ALA A 36 7.26 -6.55 17.42
N PHE A 37 7.50 -6.60 16.11
CA PHE A 37 8.31 -5.61 15.39
C PHE A 37 7.48 -4.67 14.51
N VAL A 38 6.19 -4.89 14.39
CA VAL A 38 5.28 -3.99 13.66
C VAL A 38 4.78 -2.91 14.59
N ASP A 39 4.96 -1.66 14.18
CA ASP A 39 4.40 -0.49 14.85
C ASP A 39 3.43 0.24 13.91
N PRO A 40 2.11 -0.01 14.00
CA PRO A 40 1.12 0.63 13.14
C PRO A 40 1.01 2.16 13.32
N MET A 41 1.70 2.74 14.33
CA MET A 41 1.76 4.19 14.50
C MET A 41 2.71 4.88 13.53
N ILE A 42 3.65 4.15 12.90
CA ILE A 42 4.57 4.72 11.90
C ILE A 42 3.76 5.21 10.69
N GLY A 43 3.96 6.47 10.31
CA GLY A 43 3.27 7.10 9.18
C GLY A 43 1.91 7.70 9.54
N THR A 44 1.47 7.66 10.81
CA THR A 44 0.20 8.28 11.25
C THR A 44 0.32 9.78 11.54
N GLY A 45 1.50 10.38 11.28
CA GLY A 45 1.67 11.82 11.21
C GLY A 45 1.06 12.39 9.92
N PRO A 46 1.14 13.72 9.71
CA PRO A 46 0.39 14.40 8.65
C PRO A 46 0.82 14.08 7.22
N GLU A 47 1.96 13.41 7.01
CA GLU A 47 2.50 13.15 5.68
C GLU A 47 2.31 11.70 5.19
N GLY A 48 2.31 10.72 6.10
CA GLY A 48 2.32 9.30 5.72
C GLY A 48 0.94 8.71 5.43
N HIS A 49 -0.11 9.32 5.97
CA HIS A 49 -1.51 8.93 5.82
C HIS A 49 -1.78 7.45 6.08
N THR A 50 -1.10 6.86 7.08
CA THR A 50 -1.41 5.52 7.56
C THR A 50 -2.38 5.57 8.72
N PHE A 51 -2.96 4.43 9.10
CA PHE A 51 -3.91 4.33 10.20
C PHE A 51 -3.49 3.26 11.21
N PRO A 52 -3.72 3.47 12.53
CA PRO A 52 -3.27 2.54 13.57
C PRO A 52 -4.25 1.41 13.86
N GLY A 53 -5.39 1.38 13.20
CA GLY A 53 -6.51 0.51 13.52
C GLY A 53 -6.31 -0.96 13.20
N ALA A 54 -7.30 -1.76 13.55
CA ALA A 54 -7.29 -3.20 13.36
C ALA A 54 -7.77 -3.60 11.96
N THR A 55 -7.01 -4.44 11.27
CA THR A 55 -7.37 -5.04 9.99
C THR A 55 -6.73 -6.41 9.82
N ALA A 56 -7.30 -7.27 8.98
CA ALA A 56 -6.66 -8.49 8.49
C ALA A 56 -5.80 -8.20 7.27
N PRO A 57 -4.83 -9.07 6.89
CA PRO A 57 -4.13 -8.93 5.61
C PRO A 57 -5.14 -8.81 4.46
N PHE A 58 -5.01 -7.75 3.65
CA PHE A 58 -5.92 -7.44 2.53
C PHE A 58 -7.41 -7.37 2.92
N GLY A 59 -7.73 -7.02 4.17
CA GLY A 59 -9.11 -7.01 4.66
C GLY A 59 -9.99 -5.97 3.97
N MET A 60 -11.30 -6.29 3.79
CA MET A 60 -12.34 -5.35 3.41
C MET A 60 -12.61 -4.34 4.52
N VAL A 61 -12.41 -4.75 5.78
CA VAL A 61 -12.60 -3.91 6.96
C VAL A 61 -11.26 -3.42 7.47
N GLN A 62 -11.14 -2.10 7.60
CA GLN A 62 -10.06 -1.41 8.30
C GLN A 62 -10.71 -0.60 9.42
N LEU A 63 -10.80 -1.22 10.61
CA LEU A 63 -11.48 -0.63 11.78
C LEU A 63 -10.51 0.23 12.59
N SER A 64 -10.65 1.56 12.49
CA SER A 64 -9.70 2.50 13.07
C SER A 64 -10.39 3.67 13.78
N PRO A 65 -9.71 4.32 14.76
CA PRO A 65 -10.15 5.61 15.24
C PRO A 65 -10.03 6.69 14.17
N ASP A 66 -10.98 7.63 14.18
CA ASP A 66 -10.94 8.89 13.44
C ASP A 66 -10.73 10.04 14.41
N THR A 67 -9.77 10.93 14.13
CA THR A 67 -9.48 12.07 14.98
C THR A 67 -10.17 13.34 14.49
N ASP A 68 -10.25 13.58 13.19
CA ASP A 68 -10.99 14.70 12.62
C ASP A 68 -11.48 14.48 11.19
N ALA A 69 -12.62 13.82 11.04
CA ALA A 69 -13.26 13.63 9.74
C ALA A 69 -13.81 14.93 9.09
N THR A 70 -13.88 16.02 9.86
CA THR A 70 -14.49 17.30 9.43
C THR A 70 -13.48 18.39 9.14
N CYS A 71 -12.18 18.07 9.17
CA CYS A 71 -11.07 18.98 8.86
C CYS A 71 -11.09 20.30 9.71
N ARG A 72 -11.44 20.20 10.97
CA ARG A 72 -11.53 21.37 11.87
C ARG A 72 -10.23 21.64 12.62
N ILE A 73 -9.39 20.62 12.83
CA ILE A 73 -8.09 20.75 13.51
C ILE A 73 -7.05 21.25 12.53
N ARG A 74 -7.04 20.64 11.34
CA ARG A 74 -6.11 20.92 10.26
C ARG A 74 -6.85 20.90 8.93
N ASP A 75 -6.13 21.01 7.80
CA ASP A 75 -6.69 20.76 6.48
C ASP A 75 -7.11 19.30 6.30
N CYS A 76 -7.87 19.04 5.26
CA CYS A 76 -8.39 17.71 4.99
C CYS A 76 -7.31 16.73 4.56
N TYR A 77 -6.23 17.21 3.95
CA TYR A 77 -5.12 16.37 3.51
C TYR A 77 -4.47 15.66 4.70
N ALA A 78 -4.16 16.39 5.77
CA ALA A 78 -3.56 15.82 6.98
C ALA A 78 -4.42 14.73 7.67
N HIS A 79 -5.71 14.61 7.31
CA HIS A 79 -6.65 13.64 7.88
C HIS A 79 -7.17 12.64 6.83
N ALA A 80 -6.48 12.50 5.70
CA ALA A 80 -6.92 11.59 4.63
C ALA A 80 -7.09 10.14 5.10
N ALA A 81 -6.30 9.69 6.08
CA ALA A 81 -6.43 8.37 6.71
C ALA A 81 -7.38 8.33 7.92
N GLY A 82 -8.06 9.43 8.26
CA GLY A 82 -8.98 9.54 9.41
C GLY A 82 -8.30 9.79 10.74
N TYR A 83 -7.17 9.20 11.01
CA TYR A 83 -6.37 9.39 12.22
C TYR A 83 -5.13 10.24 11.94
N SER A 84 -4.87 11.22 12.81
CA SER A 84 -3.59 11.92 12.86
C SER A 84 -3.04 11.86 14.29
N TYR A 85 -1.80 11.37 14.44
CA TYR A 85 -1.16 11.15 15.76
C TYR A 85 -1.10 12.41 16.63
N HIS A 86 -0.98 13.59 16.03
CA HIS A 86 -0.85 14.85 16.79
C HIS A 86 -2.18 15.45 17.25
N ASP A 87 -3.30 14.79 17.00
CA ASP A 87 -4.62 15.27 17.39
C ASP A 87 -4.97 14.87 18.84
N PRO A 88 -5.64 15.75 19.60
CA PRO A 88 -5.88 15.51 21.01
C PRO A 88 -7.18 14.73 21.29
N THR A 89 -8.00 14.45 20.26
CA THR A 89 -9.34 13.87 20.44
C THR A 89 -9.66 12.82 19.40
N ILE A 90 -10.43 11.81 19.78
CA ILE A 90 -11.05 10.82 18.88
C ILE A 90 -12.51 11.23 18.66
N GLN A 91 -12.91 11.28 17.38
CA GLN A 91 -14.27 11.56 16.94
C GLN A 91 -15.14 10.30 16.99
N GLY A 92 -14.56 9.14 16.69
CA GLY A 92 -15.23 7.83 16.72
C GLY A 92 -14.37 6.76 16.08
N PHE A 93 -14.99 5.63 15.77
CA PHE A 93 -14.33 4.48 15.16
C PHE A 93 -15.10 4.08 13.90
N SER A 94 -14.49 4.20 12.74
CA SER A 94 -15.09 3.84 11.46
C SER A 94 -14.43 2.60 10.83
N HIS A 95 -15.03 2.04 9.77
CA HIS A 95 -14.71 0.68 9.31
C HIS A 95 -13.92 0.62 8.01
N THR A 96 -13.65 1.77 7.39
CA THR A 96 -12.94 1.82 6.09
C THR A 96 -11.88 2.91 6.09
N HIS A 97 -10.63 2.51 5.80
CA HIS A 97 -9.45 3.39 5.76
C HIS A 97 -8.48 2.93 4.67
N PHE A 98 -7.54 3.79 4.30
CA PHE A 98 -6.40 3.46 3.44
C PHE A 98 -5.07 3.55 4.20
N SER A 99 -4.05 2.86 3.69
CA SER A 99 -2.66 3.12 4.05
C SER A 99 -2.05 4.06 3.01
N GLY A 100 -2.07 5.35 3.28
CA GLY A 100 -1.59 6.41 2.38
C GLY A 100 -2.47 6.59 1.16
N ALA A 101 -2.96 7.66 0.92
CA ALA A 101 -3.52 8.30 -0.25
C ALA A 101 -3.96 9.68 0.21
N GLY A 102 -3.55 10.73 -0.45
CA GLY A 102 -3.82 12.10 -0.03
C GLY A 102 -5.30 12.50 -0.08
N HIS A 103 -6.14 11.68 -0.72
CA HIS A 103 -7.59 11.85 -0.75
C HIS A 103 -8.30 10.62 -0.20
N SER A 104 -9.37 10.83 0.56
CA SER A 104 -10.17 9.74 1.09
C SER A 104 -11.66 9.96 0.86
N ASP A 105 -12.35 8.86 0.58
CA ASP A 105 -13.80 8.78 0.47
C ASP A 105 -14.36 7.75 1.47
N LEU A 106 -13.61 7.50 2.52
CA LEU A 106 -13.80 6.46 3.51
C LEU A 106 -14.33 7.04 4.84
N GLY A 107 -14.13 6.32 5.95
CA GLY A 107 -14.71 6.65 7.24
C GLY A 107 -16.17 6.20 7.33
N ASP A 108 -16.46 5.03 6.71
CA ASP A 108 -17.81 4.51 6.66
C ASP A 108 -18.22 3.91 8.01
N ILE A 109 -19.49 4.16 8.38
CA ILE A 109 -20.17 3.59 9.54
C ILE A 109 -19.40 3.91 10.83
N LEU A 110 -19.38 5.18 11.19
CA LEU A 110 -18.75 5.63 12.44
C LEU A 110 -19.58 5.18 13.65
N VAL A 111 -18.92 4.59 14.63
CA VAL A 111 -19.48 4.17 15.91
C VAL A 111 -18.79 4.92 17.04
N MET A 112 -19.59 5.56 17.91
CA MET A 112 -19.09 6.27 19.08
C MET A 112 -19.78 5.83 20.35
N PRO A 113 -19.06 5.20 21.33
CA PRO A 113 -19.64 4.86 22.62
C PRO A 113 -19.79 6.10 23.52
N GLN A 114 -20.90 6.19 24.22
CA GLN A 114 -21.22 7.32 25.13
C GLN A 114 -21.82 6.84 26.44
N VAL A 115 -21.75 7.67 27.48
CA VAL A 115 -22.39 7.47 28.76
C VAL A 115 -23.21 8.70 29.15
N GLY A 116 -24.41 8.50 29.73
CA GLY A 116 -25.30 9.57 30.15
C GLY A 116 -26.04 10.20 28.95
N ASP A 117 -26.09 11.54 28.86
CA ASP A 117 -26.80 12.22 27.78
C ASP A 117 -26.08 12.01 26.44
N VAL A 118 -26.79 11.43 25.48
CA VAL A 118 -26.23 11.16 24.15
C VAL A 118 -26.15 12.44 23.32
N LYS A 119 -24.97 12.77 22.85
CA LYS A 119 -24.72 13.87 21.91
C LYS A 119 -24.70 13.35 20.49
N LEU A 120 -25.24 14.13 19.57
CA LEU A 120 -25.42 13.78 18.17
C LEU A 120 -24.42 14.47 17.24
N ASP A 121 -23.81 15.58 17.66
CA ASP A 121 -22.80 16.29 16.89
C ASP A 121 -21.39 15.99 17.40
N PRO A 122 -20.37 15.95 16.53
CA PRO A 122 -18.99 15.68 16.95
C PRO A 122 -18.44 16.75 17.93
N GLY A 123 -18.96 17.97 17.86
CA GLY A 123 -18.51 19.08 18.68
C GLY A 123 -17.23 19.73 18.13
N ASP A 124 -16.72 20.70 18.90
CA ASP A 124 -15.50 21.43 18.59
C ASP A 124 -14.30 20.72 19.19
N PRO A 125 -13.24 20.37 18.41
CA PRO A 125 -12.02 19.79 18.96
C PRO A 125 -11.33 20.67 20.00
N ALA A 126 -11.45 22.01 19.91
CA ALA A 126 -10.90 22.93 20.89
C ALA A 126 -11.76 23.05 22.19
N ALA A 127 -12.99 22.50 22.19
CA ALA A 127 -13.90 22.53 23.31
C ALA A 127 -14.38 21.10 23.66
N PRO A 128 -13.53 20.24 24.26
CA PRO A 128 -13.89 18.89 24.67
C PRO A 128 -15.17 18.87 25.51
N GLY A 129 -16.10 17.98 25.14
CA GLY A 129 -17.41 17.89 25.77
C GLY A 129 -18.51 18.75 25.11
N SER A 130 -18.21 19.58 24.09
CA SER A 130 -19.24 20.28 23.30
C SER A 130 -20.05 19.33 22.40
N GLY A 131 -19.51 18.16 22.06
CA GLY A 131 -20.14 17.12 21.27
C GLY A 131 -19.78 15.70 21.74
N TYR A 132 -19.92 14.70 20.86
CA TYR A 132 -19.61 13.31 21.18
C TYR A 132 -18.10 13.00 21.12
N ARG A 133 -17.27 13.81 20.46
CA ARG A 133 -15.80 13.71 20.40
C ARG A 133 -15.20 13.63 21.81
N GLN A 134 -14.22 12.76 22.03
CA GLN A 134 -13.61 12.52 23.33
C GLN A 134 -12.10 12.76 23.32
N PRO A 135 -11.55 13.40 24.36
CA PRO A 135 -10.09 13.45 24.55
C PRO A 135 -9.53 12.06 24.90
N PHE A 136 -8.26 11.85 24.56
CA PHE A 136 -7.51 10.64 24.87
C PHE A 136 -6.03 10.96 25.15
N SER A 137 -5.26 9.94 25.53
CA SER A 137 -3.80 10.03 25.69
C SER A 137 -3.14 8.84 25.01
N HIS A 138 -2.04 9.08 24.31
CA HIS A 138 -1.23 8.03 23.68
C HIS A 138 -0.70 7.00 24.70
N GLU A 139 -0.54 7.39 25.99
CA GLU A 139 -0.20 6.43 27.05
C GLU A 139 -1.26 5.34 27.23
N SER A 140 -2.50 5.61 26.83
CA SER A 140 -3.60 4.65 26.90
C SER A 140 -3.81 3.90 25.58
N GLU A 141 -3.11 4.28 24.50
CA GLU A 141 -3.19 3.61 23.20
C GLU A 141 -2.34 2.34 23.15
N THR A 142 -2.84 1.40 22.41
CA THR A 142 -2.10 0.19 22.02
C THR A 142 -2.49 -0.18 20.60
N ALA A 143 -1.53 -0.24 19.69
CA ALA A 143 -1.73 -0.71 18.33
C ALA A 143 -0.81 -1.90 18.03
N SER A 144 -1.34 -2.88 17.33
CA SER A 144 -0.58 -4.01 16.78
C SER A 144 -1.38 -4.64 15.64
N PRO A 145 -0.77 -5.44 14.75
CA PRO A 145 -1.51 -6.06 13.66
C PRO A 145 -2.78 -6.77 14.15
N GLY A 146 -3.94 -6.36 13.63
CA GLY A 146 -5.24 -6.90 13.99
C GLY A 146 -5.81 -6.47 15.34
N TYR A 147 -5.21 -5.49 16.02
CA TYR A 147 -5.70 -4.99 17.31
C TYR A 147 -5.35 -3.53 17.55
N TYR A 148 -6.34 -2.79 18.04
CA TYR A 148 -6.17 -1.42 18.56
C TYR A 148 -6.94 -1.25 19.86
N ALA A 149 -6.47 -0.41 20.78
CA ALA A 149 -7.20 -0.07 21.98
C ALA A 149 -6.82 1.31 22.53
N VAL A 150 -7.79 2.01 23.11
CA VAL A 150 -7.63 3.34 23.72
C VAL A 150 -8.61 3.56 24.86
N THR A 151 -8.28 4.41 25.82
CA THR A 151 -9.23 4.88 26.83
C THR A 151 -9.66 6.31 26.52
N LEU A 152 -10.97 6.51 26.32
CA LEU A 152 -11.58 7.82 26.11
C LEU A 152 -11.65 8.53 27.48
N SER A 153 -10.76 9.50 27.73
CA SER A 153 -10.55 10.07 29.05
C SER A 153 -11.71 10.91 29.55
N GLY A 154 -12.53 11.48 28.65
CA GLY A 154 -13.73 12.26 29.04
C GLY A 154 -14.86 11.41 29.60
N SER A 155 -15.03 10.18 29.14
CA SER A 155 -16.08 9.26 29.58
C SER A 155 -15.57 8.13 30.50
N GLY A 156 -14.27 7.80 30.41
CA GLY A 156 -13.67 6.63 31.04
C GLY A 156 -13.96 5.31 30.34
N ILE A 157 -14.47 5.35 29.11
CA ILE A 157 -14.74 4.15 28.31
C ILE A 157 -13.42 3.60 27.74
N ARG A 158 -13.17 2.30 27.94
CA ARG A 158 -12.11 1.58 27.22
C ARG A 158 -12.69 1.02 25.94
N ALA A 159 -12.13 1.44 24.79
CA ALA A 159 -12.44 0.90 23.48
C ALA A 159 -11.33 -0.05 23.04
N GLU A 160 -11.70 -1.23 22.57
CA GLU A 160 -10.81 -2.22 21.94
C GLU A 160 -11.40 -2.61 20.59
N LEU A 161 -10.54 -2.72 19.56
CA LEU A 161 -10.93 -3.02 18.19
C LEU A 161 -10.15 -4.23 17.69
N THR A 162 -10.83 -5.10 16.94
CA THR A 162 -10.22 -6.16 16.14
C THR A 162 -11.00 -6.34 14.85
N ALA A 163 -10.38 -6.91 13.82
CA ALA A 163 -11.08 -7.15 12.55
C ALA A 163 -10.61 -8.44 11.88
N GLY A 164 -11.56 -9.18 11.32
CA GLY A 164 -11.35 -10.21 10.30
C GLY A 164 -11.33 -9.59 8.91
N THR A 165 -11.53 -10.43 7.87
CA THR A 165 -11.52 -9.95 6.48
C THR A 165 -12.71 -9.03 6.19
N ARG A 166 -13.93 -9.39 6.63
CA ARG A 166 -15.18 -8.68 6.32
C ARG A 166 -15.94 -8.17 7.55
N VAL A 167 -15.42 -8.45 8.74
CA VAL A 167 -16.09 -8.14 10.02
C VAL A 167 -15.14 -7.41 10.95
N GLY A 168 -15.54 -6.21 11.39
CA GLY A 168 -14.92 -5.48 12.49
C GLY A 168 -15.64 -5.77 13.80
N ILE A 169 -14.90 -5.85 14.91
CA ILE A 169 -15.48 -6.05 16.23
C ILE A 169 -14.95 -5.02 17.18
N HIS A 170 -15.85 -4.26 17.78
CA HIS A 170 -15.57 -3.37 18.89
C HIS A 170 -15.87 -4.08 20.22
N ARG A 171 -15.06 -3.83 21.24
CA ARG A 171 -15.36 -4.20 22.62
C ARG A 171 -15.22 -2.96 23.50
N TYR A 172 -16.35 -2.54 24.10
CA TYR A 172 -16.43 -1.37 24.94
C TYR A 172 -16.64 -1.72 26.41
N SER A 173 -15.71 -1.31 27.27
CA SER A 173 -15.87 -1.39 28.72
C SER A 173 -16.36 -0.05 29.26
N PHE A 174 -17.59 -0.03 29.76
CA PHE A 174 -18.22 1.18 30.32
C PHE A 174 -17.95 1.32 31.83
N PRO A 175 -17.88 2.55 32.39
CA PRO A 175 -17.83 2.76 33.82
C PRO A 175 -19.05 2.19 34.51
N ALA A 176 -18.85 1.55 35.67
CA ALA A 176 -19.90 0.88 36.42
C ALA A 176 -21.05 1.84 36.80
N GLY A 177 -22.27 1.36 36.65
CA GLY A 177 -23.48 2.10 37.04
C GLY A 177 -23.88 3.26 36.12
N ARG A 178 -23.15 3.47 35.01
CA ARG A 178 -23.51 4.46 33.99
C ARG A 178 -24.32 3.79 32.88
N ASP A 179 -25.31 4.50 32.35
CA ASP A 179 -26.05 4.04 31.17
C ASP A 179 -25.13 4.05 29.93
N ALA A 180 -25.05 2.89 29.27
CA ALA A 180 -24.25 2.69 28.08
C ALA A 180 -25.09 2.99 26.84
N HIS A 181 -24.52 3.76 25.92
CA HIS A 181 -25.13 4.14 24.65
C HIS A 181 -24.12 4.00 23.52
N LEU A 182 -24.61 3.74 22.31
CA LEU A 182 -23.84 3.89 21.08
C LEU A 182 -24.53 4.89 20.17
N LEU A 183 -23.73 5.77 19.56
CA LEU A 183 -24.12 6.54 18.39
C LEU A 183 -23.52 5.85 17.16
N ILE A 184 -24.34 5.61 16.15
CA ILE A 184 -23.91 5.19 14.80
C ILE A 184 -24.22 6.37 13.90
N ASP A 185 -23.16 7.01 13.40
CA ASP A 185 -23.28 8.21 12.57
C ASP A 185 -22.97 7.87 11.10
N LEU A 186 -24.02 7.82 10.26
CA LEU A 186 -23.88 7.59 8.81
C LEU A 186 -23.59 8.88 8.02
N ARG A 187 -23.57 10.03 8.69
CA ARG A 187 -23.19 11.32 8.10
C ARG A 187 -21.66 11.47 8.05
N SER A 188 -20.98 10.92 9.06
CA SER A 188 -19.53 11.04 9.18
C SER A 188 -18.84 10.41 7.97
N SER A 189 -17.87 11.10 7.41
CA SER A 189 -17.05 10.65 6.29
C SER A 189 -15.71 11.36 6.34
N LEU A 190 -14.64 10.69 5.99
CA LEU A 190 -13.35 11.37 5.83
C LEU A 190 -13.45 12.35 4.67
N TYR A 191 -12.77 13.51 4.80
CA TYR A 191 -12.85 14.58 3.82
C TYR A 191 -14.32 15.01 3.59
N ASP A 192 -15.00 15.39 4.66
CA ASP A 192 -16.44 15.67 4.63
C ASP A 192 -16.76 17.02 3.98
N TYR A 193 -17.81 17.02 3.15
CA TYR A 193 -18.35 18.24 2.53
C TYR A 193 -19.87 18.12 2.33
N PRO A 194 -20.60 19.24 2.24
CA PRO A 194 -22.05 19.21 2.06
C PRO A 194 -22.48 18.45 0.79
N GLY A 195 -23.35 17.46 0.96
CA GLY A 195 -23.86 16.64 -0.14
C GLY A 195 -23.01 15.42 -0.48
N LYS A 196 -22.00 15.09 0.31
CA LYS A 196 -21.19 13.87 0.13
C LYS A 196 -22.03 12.60 0.33
N ILE A 197 -22.91 12.58 1.33
CA ILE A 197 -23.87 11.48 1.48
C ILE A 197 -25.05 11.72 0.54
N LEU A 198 -25.21 10.84 -0.42
CA LEU A 198 -26.31 10.89 -1.40
C LEU A 198 -27.59 10.32 -0.80
N TRP A 199 -27.47 9.14 -0.17
CA TRP A 199 -28.59 8.44 0.46
C TRP A 199 -28.09 7.43 1.47
N SER A 200 -28.90 7.15 2.50
CA SER A 200 -28.60 6.13 3.52
C SER A 200 -29.89 5.51 4.06
N GLY A 201 -29.74 4.35 4.68
CA GLY A 201 -30.85 3.62 5.30
C GLY A 201 -30.42 2.91 6.57
N LEU A 202 -31.36 2.80 7.51
CA LEU A 202 -31.23 2.06 8.76
C LEU A 202 -32.46 1.15 8.93
N HIS A 203 -32.22 -0.12 9.19
CA HIS A 203 -33.29 -1.12 9.41
C HIS A 203 -33.02 -1.91 10.69
N MET A 204 -33.92 -1.85 11.67
CA MET A 204 -33.90 -2.72 12.84
C MET A 204 -34.69 -3.99 12.55
N ARG A 205 -34.01 -5.13 12.46
CA ARG A 205 -34.63 -6.41 12.18
C ARG A 205 -35.28 -7.00 13.45
N PRO A 206 -36.28 -7.89 13.31
CA PRO A 206 -36.96 -8.51 14.45
C PRO A 206 -36.04 -9.30 15.40
N ASP A 207 -34.89 -9.80 14.89
CA ASP A 207 -33.89 -10.52 15.67
C ASP A 207 -32.91 -9.59 16.43
N GLY A 208 -33.10 -8.28 16.34
CA GLY A 208 -32.22 -7.27 16.97
C GLY A 208 -30.97 -6.93 16.15
N THR A 209 -30.81 -7.49 14.96
CA THR A 209 -29.73 -7.10 14.04
C THR A 209 -30.07 -5.73 13.43
N LEU A 210 -29.15 -4.77 13.55
CA LEU A 210 -29.23 -3.51 12.80
C LEU A 210 -28.57 -3.72 11.44
N THR A 211 -29.29 -3.43 10.37
CA THR A 211 -28.72 -3.37 9.01
C THR A 211 -28.90 -1.97 8.43
N GLY A 212 -28.16 -1.68 7.37
CA GLY A 212 -28.26 -0.42 6.69
C GLY A 212 -27.29 -0.29 5.55
N PHE A 213 -27.34 0.88 4.95
CA PHE A 213 -26.43 1.21 3.84
C PHE A 213 -26.16 2.71 3.80
N ARG A 214 -25.10 3.06 3.05
CA ARG A 214 -24.88 4.43 2.61
C ARG A 214 -24.39 4.46 1.17
N GLU A 215 -24.82 5.48 0.45
CA GLU A 215 -24.34 5.82 -0.88
C GLU A 215 -23.65 7.17 -0.80
N THR A 216 -22.42 7.26 -1.32
CA THR A 216 -21.60 8.45 -1.22
C THR A 216 -21.29 9.04 -2.60
N ARG A 217 -21.15 10.36 -2.61
CA ARG A 217 -20.55 11.11 -3.72
C ARG A 217 -19.16 11.54 -3.25
N GLY A 218 -18.16 11.14 -3.94
CA GLY A 218 -16.79 11.49 -3.59
C GLY A 218 -15.87 11.08 -4.73
N TRP A 219 -14.74 10.57 -4.37
CA TRP A 219 -13.75 10.04 -5.30
C TRP A 219 -14.32 8.91 -6.18
N ALA A 220 -15.13 8.01 -5.58
CA ALA A 220 -15.92 7.01 -6.30
C ALA A 220 -17.41 7.39 -6.28
N PRO A 221 -17.93 8.18 -7.24
CA PRO A 221 -19.29 8.68 -7.22
C PRO A 221 -20.33 7.55 -7.26
N GLY A 222 -21.30 7.59 -6.34
CA GLY A 222 -22.34 6.58 -6.23
C GLY A 222 -21.86 5.25 -5.64
N ARG A 223 -20.73 5.26 -4.90
CA ARG A 223 -20.26 4.11 -4.12
C ARG A 223 -21.30 3.72 -3.08
N LYS A 224 -21.66 2.43 -3.06
CA LYS A 224 -22.61 1.86 -2.11
C LYS A 224 -21.88 0.92 -1.15
N LEU A 225 -22.16 1.09 0.14
CA LEU A 225 -21.66 0.19 1.17
C LEU A 225 -22.82 -0.19 2.07
N TYR A 226 -22.99 -1.49 2.30
CA TYR A 226 -24.00 -2.08 3.16
C TYR A 226 -23.32 -2.64 4.41
N PHE A 227 -24.07 -2.68 5.52
CA PHE A 227 -23.56 -3.25 6.76
C PHE A 227 -24.65 -4.04 7.50
N ALA A 228 -24.17 -4.95 8.36
CA ALA A 228 -24.98 -5.63 9.37
C ALA A 228 -24.25 -5.57 10.71
N MET A 229 -25.00 -5.25 11.79
CA MET A 229 -24.45 -5.04 13.11
C MET A 229 -25.22 -5.86 14.15
N ARG A 230 -24.50 -6.58 15.04
CA ARG A 230 -25.04 -7.33 16.16
C ARG A 230 -24.37 -6.91 17.47
N PHE A 231 -25.14 -6.94 18.55
CA PHE A 231 -24.73 -6.53 19.89
C PHE A 231 -24.72 -7.72 20.84
N SER A 232 -23.72 -7.81 21.73
CA SER A 232 -23.65 -8.87 22.74
C SER A 232 -24.60 -8.67 23.92
N ALA A 233 -25.19 -7.48 24.08
CA ALA A 233 -26.19 -7.16 25.10
C ALA A 233 -27.50 -6.78 24.43
N PRO A 234 -28.65 -7.07 25.10
CA PRO A 234 -29.96 -6.70 24.59
C PRO A 234 -30.15 -5.19 24.59
N LEU A 235 -30.74 -4.66 23.52
CA LEU A 235 -31.17 -3.27 23.44
C LEU A 235 -32.36 -3.00 24.38
N ARG A 236 -32.28 -1.91 25.13
CA ARG A 236 -33.41 -1.36 25.89
C ARG A 236 -34.27 -0.40 25.07
N GLY A 237 -33.64 0.24 24.08
CA GLY A 237 -34.28 1.15 23.14
C GLY A 237 -33.36 1.51 21.99
N HIS A 238 -33.94 2.11 20.95
CA HIS A 238 -33.19 2.72 19.85
C HIS A 238 -33.99 3.89 19.27
N ALA A 239 -33.28 4.80 18.61
CA ALA A 239 -33.91 5.87 17.83
C ALA A 239 -33.11 6.08 16.52
N PHE A 240 -33.84 6.23 15.43
CA PHE A 240 -33.29 6.64 14.13
C PHE A 240 -33.64 8.12 13.90
N ILE A 241 -32.61 8.92 13.66
CA ILE A 241 -32.67 10.37 13.61
C ILE A 241 -32.20 10.79 12.21
N ASP A 242 -32.97 11.63 11.51
CA ASP A 242 -32.53 12.31 10.31
C ASP A 242 -32.30 13.79 10.64
N ARG A 243 -31.04 14.23 10.52
CA ARG A 243 -30.62 15.60 10.88
C ARG A 243 -31.00 16.63 9.80
N ASP A 244 -31.33 16.19 8.58
CA ASP A 244 -31.77 17.05 7.48
C ASP A 244 -33.28 17.13 7.37
N GLU A 245 -34.02 16.46 8.24
CA GLU A 245 -35.49 16.51 8.25
C GLU A 245 -36.00 17.88 8.73
N ALA A 246 -36.02 18.84 7.80
CA ALA A 246 -36.39 20.23 8.11
C ALA A 246 -37.88 20.38 8.52
N ILE A 247 -38.76 19.49 8.03
CA ILE A 247 -40.19 19.45 8.37
C ILE A 247 -40.61 17.99 8.49
N PRO A 248 -40.83 17.48 9.71
CA PRO A 248 -41.36 16.14 9.92
C PRO A 248 -42.67 15.99 9.14
N TYR A 249 -42.71 15.05 8.18
CA TYR A 249 -43.96 14.77 7.48
C TYR A 249 -45.01 14.23 8.43
N LYS A 250 -46.03 15.03 8.69
CA LYS A 250 -47.15 14.69 9.58
C LYS A 250 -48.33 14.00 8.87
N GLY A 251 -48.10 13.49 7.63
CA GLY A 251 -49.11 12.77 6.89
C GLY A 251 -49.58 11.51 7.62
N PHE A 252 -50.33 10.64 7.02
CA PHE A 252 -51.02 9.45 7.55
C PHE A 252 -50.29 8.56 8.54
N GLN A 253 -49.64 9.14 9.54
CA GLN A 253 -49.05 8.40 10.66
C GLN A 253 -50.17 7.94 11.59
N GLY A 254 -50.34 6.65 11.75
CA GLY A 254 -51.32 6.10 12.72
C GLY A 254 -50.98 6.51 14.14
N PRO A 255 -51.98 6.64 15.01
CA PRO A 255 -51.75 6.99 16.42
C PRO A 255 -50.85 5.96 17.10
N GLY A 256 -49.78 6.46 17.77
CA GLY A 256 -48.85 5.64 18.57
C GLY A 256 -47.55 5.24 17.93
N ARG A 257 -47.26 5.68 16.70
CA ARG A 257 -45.92 5.56 16.11
C ARG A 257 -45.11 6.83 16.34
N GLY A 258 -44.49 6.92 17.48
CA GLY A 258 -43.40 7.90 17.71
C GLY A 258 -42.21 7.57 16.81
N SER A 259 -41.41 8.56 16.46
CA SER A 259 -40.17 8.39 15.67
C SER A 259 -39.19 7.38 16.28
N ASP A 260 -39.27 7.16 17.59
CA ASP A 260 -38.37 6.30 18.38
C ASP A 260 -38.65 4.78 18.22
N ALA A 261 -39.74 4.40 17.54
CA ALA A 261 -40.12 3.01 17.36
C ALA A 261 -40.11 2.54 15.89
N LEU A 262 -39.56 3.34 15.00
CA LEU A 262 -39.49 2.96 13.58
C LEU A 262 -38.49 1.82 13.39
N ALA A 263 -38.92 0.74 12.72
CA ALA A 263 -38.04 -0.36 12.31
C ALA A 263 -37.14 0.05 11.12
N GLU A 264 -37.49 1.12 10.40
CA GLU A 264 -36.80 1.59 9.22
C GLU A 264 -36.79 3.12 9.15
N LYS A 265 -35.68 3.69 8.73
CA LYS A 265 -35.54 5.11 8.37
C LYS A 265 -34.63 5.24 7.15
N LEU A 266 -35.05 6.06 6.18
CA LEU A 266 -34.28 6.44 5.00
C LEU A 266 -34.06 7.95 5.01
N GLY A 267 -32.88 8.41 4.61
CA GLY A 267 -32.54 9.84 4.60
C GLY A 267 -31.10 10.11 4.18
N LYS A 268 -30.72 11.39 4.19
CA LYS A 268 -29.36 11.83 3.81
C LYS A 268 -28.46 12.04 5.02
N ALA A 269 -29.02 12.29 6.20
CA ALA A 269 -28.26 12.66 7.38
C ALA A 269 -28.66 11.78 8.59
N LEU A 270 -28.56 10.45 8.40
CA LEU A 270 -29.04 9.49 9.39
C LEU A 270 -28.02 9.22 10.49
N GLU A 271 -28.56 9.15 11.70
CA GLU A 271 -27.92 8.66 12.91
C GLU A 271 -28.80 7.61 13.59
N ALA A 272 -28.15 6.66 14.28
CA ALA A 272 -28.84 5.73 15.16
C ALA A 272 -28.30 5.85 16.59
N ARG A 273 -29.20 6.06 17.57
CA ARG A 273 -28.91 5.92 18.99
C ARG A 273 -29.33 4.52 19.44
N MET A 274 -28.43 3.81 20.12
CA MET A 274 -28.68 2.49 20.70
C MET A 274 -28.51 2.57 22.21
N ASP A 275 -29.52 2.19 22.98
CA ASP A 275 -29.56 2.30 24.43
C ASP A 275 -29.49 0.90 25.09
N PHE A 276 -28.54 0.71 25.99
CA PHE A 276 -28.32 -0.57 26.68
C PHE A 276 -28.56 -0.47 28.19
N GLY A 277 -28.49 0.74 28.79
CA GLY A 277 -28.48 0.95 30.22
C GLY A 277 -27.16 0.51 30.87
N PRO A 278 -27.10 0.36 32.21
CA PRO A 278 -25.88 -0.09 32.87
C PRO A 278 -25.54 -1.53 32.50
N LEU A 279 -24.26 -1.75 32.13
CA LEU A 279 -23.73 -3.04 31.73
C LEU A 279 -22.78 -3.58 32.80
N ALA A 280 -22.88 -4.89 33.09
CA ALA A 280 -22.00 -5.59 34.02
C ALA A 280 -20.75 -6.21 33.32
N ALA A 281 -20.81 -6.34 32.01
CA ALA A 281 -19.73 -6.87 31.19
C ALA A 281 -19.48 -5.95 29.98
N PRO A 282 -18.30 -6.03 29.31
CA PRO A 282 -18.06 -5.27 28.12
C PRO A 282 -19.10 -5.56 27.02
N LEU A 283 -19.43 -4.53 26.24
CA LEU A 283 -20.29 -4.65 25.06
C LEU A 283 -19.44 -4.98 23.84
N GLU A 284 -19.71 -6.11 23.21
CA GLU A 284 -19.18 -6.39 21.87
C GLU A 284 -20.18 -5.93 20.81
N VAL A 285 -19.64 -5.25 19.79
CA VAL A 285 -20.37 -4.82 18.58
C VAL A 285 -19.69 -5.40 17.38
N ARG A 286 -20.37 -6.29 16.67
CA ARG A 286 -19.86 -6.97 15.47
C ARG A 286 -20.47 -6.34 14.25
N VAL A 287 -19.63 -5.83 13.35
CA VAL A 287 -20.06 -5.07 12.16
C VAL A 287 -19.45 -5.72 10.93
N ALA A 288 -20.29 -6.27 10.06
CA ALA A 288 -19.89 -6.77 8.75
C ALA A 288 -20.19 -5.75 7.66
N LEU A 289 -19.35 -5.69 6.65
CA LEU A 289 -19.52 -4.88 5.46
C LEU A 289 -19.84 -5.75 4.24
N SER A 290 -20.51 -5.15 3.25
CA SER A 290 -20.76 -5.75 1.92
C SER A 290 -20.86 -4.64 0.88
N GLY A 291 -20.27 -4.85 -0.30
CA GLY A 291 -20.48 -4.00 -1.48
C GLY A 291 -21.78 -4.35 -2.24
N VAL A 292 -22.48 -5.42 -1.86
CA VAL A 292 -23.58 -6.01 -2.63
C VAL A 292 -24.95 -5.58 -2.11
N ASP A 293 -25.29 -6.03 -0.89
CA ASP A 293 -26.57 -5.77 -0.24
C ASP A 293 -26.50 -6.06 1.28
N GLU A 294 -27.58 -5.72 2.01
CA GLU A 294 -27.68 -6.01 3.44
C GLU A 294 -27.68 -7.52 3.74
N ALA A 295 -28.20 -8.36 2.83
CA ALA A 295 -28.18 -9.79 3.00
C ALA A 295 -26.75 -10.35 2.89
N GLY A 296 -25.92 -9.78 2.00
CA GLY A 296 -24.49 -10.07 1.92
C GLY A 296 -23.75 -9.69 3.20
N ALA A 297 -24.05 -8.52 3.76
CA ALA A 297 -23.47 -8.10 5.04
C ALA A 297 -23.85 -9.06 6.18
N ILE A 298 -25.11 -9.53 6.25
CA ILE A 298 -25.56 -10.56 7.22
C ILE A 298 -24.79 -11.87 6.99
N ALA A 299 -24.66 -12.32 5.74
CA ALA A 299 -23.95 -13.55 5.41
C ALA A 299 -22.45 -13.46 5.80
N ASN A 300 -21.82 -12.33 5.57
CA ASN A 300 -20.44 -12.06 6.01
C ASN A 300 -20.33 -12.10 7.54
N LEU A 301 -21.29 -11.50 8.24
CA LEU A 301 -21.37 -11.51 9.72
C LEU A 301 -21.54 -12.94 10.26
N ASP A 302 -22.38 -13.75 9.63
CA ASP A 302 -22.60 -15.17 10.02
C ASP A 302 -21.36 -16.04 9.75
N ALA A 303 -20.63 -15.77 8.67
CA ALA A 303 -19.44 -16.52 8.28
C ALA A 303 -18.22 -16.21 9.16
N GLU A 304 -18.01 -14.94 9.54
CA GLU A 304 -16.77 -14.46 10.16
C GLU A 304 -16.95 -13.91 11.59
N GLY A 305 -18.17 -13.57 11.99
CA GLY A 305 -18.48 -12.82 13.21
C GLY A 305 -18.48 -13.65 14.49
N ALA A 306 -17.37 -14.33 14.83
CA ALA A 306 -17.14 -14.96 16.12
C ALA A 306 -17.03 -13.91 17.27
N ASP A 307 -16.71 -14.32 18.50
CA ASP A 307 -16.40 -13.39 19.60
C ASP A 307 -15.07 -12.65 19.35
N PHE A 308 -14.89 -11.56 20.10
CA PHE A 308 -13.74 -10.66 19.94
C PHE A 308 -12.39 -11.40 20.02
N ASP A 309 -12.19 -12.23 21.04
CA ASP A 309 -10.90 -12.88 21.29
C ASP A 309 -10.60 -13.97 20.24
N THR A 310 -11.62 -14.63 19.75
CA THR A 310 -11.52 -15.59 18.64
C THR A 310 -11.10 -14.91 17.34
N VAL A 311 -11.74 -13.78 16.98
CA VAL A 311 -11.38 -13.04 15.76
C VAL A 311 -9.99 -12.43 15.89
N ARG A 312 -9.66 -11.81 17.02
CA ARG A 312 -8.33 -11.27 17.31
C ARG A 312 -7.24 -12.34 17.13
N THR A 313 -7.42 -13.51 17.74
CA THR A 313 -6.45 -14.62 17.68
C THR A 313 -6.25 -15.09 16.24
N ARG A 314 -7.34 -15.25 15.47
CA ARG A 314 -7.31 -15.65 14.07
C ARG A 314 -6.60 -14.63 13.19
N THR A 315 -6.91 -13.35 13.37
CA THR A 315 -6.29 -12.27 12.60
C THR A 315 -4.81 -12.12 12.91
N GLN A 316 -4.43 -12.22 14.18
CA GLN A 316 -3.00 -12.21 14.54
C GLN A 316 -2.25 -13.41 13.99
N ALA A 317 -2.89 -14.59 13.90
CA ALA A 317 -2.29 -15.76 13.25
C ALA A 317 -2.09 -15.52 11.75
N ALA A 318 -3.08 -14.93 11.07
CA ALA A 318 -2.97 -14.57 9.64
C ALA A 318 -1.85 -13.55 9.38
N TRP A 319 -1.68 -12.57 10.26
CA TRP A 319 -0.57 -11.61 10.20
C TRP A 319 0.79 -12.28 10.43
N ARG A 320 0.90 -13.21 11.40
CA ARG A 320 2.15 -13.96 11.59
C ARG A 320 2.53 -14.73 10.33
N GLU A 321 1.56 -15.41 9.71
CA GLU A 321 1.78 -16.15 8.47
C GLU A 321 2.23 -15.21 7.34
N ALA A 322 1.53 -14.08 7.14
CA ALA A 322 1.83 -13.12 6.09
C ALA A 322 3.23 -12.48 6.27
N LEU A 323 3.57 -12.06 7.49
CA LEU A 323 4.85 -11.44 7.80
C LEU A 323 6.02 -12.44 7.84
N HIS A 324 5.74 -13.72 8.10
CA HIS A 324 6.75 -14.78 8.04
C HIS A 324 7.30 -15.04 6.63
N ALA A 325 6.65 -14.48 5.62
CA ALA A 325 7.18 -14.48 4.25
C ALA A 325 8.59 -13.88 4.16
N VAL A 326 8.97 -12.97 5.10
CA VAL A 326 10.31 -12.39 5.18
C VAL A 326 10.79 -12.36 6.63
N GLU A 327 11.84 -13.12 6.94
CA GLU A 327 12.51 -13.09 8.25
C GLU A 327 13.64 -12.04 8.21
N ILE A 328 13.72 -11.12 9.19
CA ILE A 328 14.65 -9.99 9.18
C ILE A 328 15.53 -9.98 10.42
N GLU A 329 16.84 -9.95 10.21
CA GLU A 329 17.86 -9.66 11.21
C GLU A 329 18.51 -8.31 10.87
N ALA A 330 18.22 -7.28 11.67
CA ALA A 330 18.70 -5.91 11.50
C ALA A 330 18.72 -5.20 12.86
N PRO A 331 19.43 -4.05 12.99
CA PRO A 331 19.30 -3.19 14.17
C PRO A 331 17.84 -2.83 14.45
N ALA A 332 17.47 -2.70 15.73
CA ALA A 332 16.08 -2.58 16.16
C ALA A 332 15.26 -1.51 15.40
N PRO A 333 15.73 -0.27 15.20
CA PRO A 333 14.95 0.73 14.45
C PRO A 333 14.67 0.31 13.01
N MET A 334 15.67 -0.23 12.33
CA MET A 334 15.54 -0.69 10.94
C MET A 334 14.62 -1.92 10.84
N ARG A 335 14.72 -2.84 11.79
CA ARG A 335 13.84 -4.02 11.83
C ARG A 335 12.38 -3.63 12.00
N THR A 336 12.09 -2.68 12.91
CA THR A 336 10.73 -2.14 13.10
C THR A 336 10.22 -1.48 11.81
N ASN A 337 11.02 -0.63 11.18
CA ASN A 337 10.63 0.02 9.92
C ASN A 337 10.32 -1.01 8.82
N ILE A 338 11.15 -2.06 8.66
CA ILE A 338 10.93 -3.07 7.61
C ILE A 338 9.69 -3.92 7.88
N TYR A 339 9.48 -4.38 9.13
CA TYR A 339 8.28 -5.16 9.44
C TYR A 339 7.01 -4.33 9.35
N THR A 340 7.05 -3.05 9.72
CA THR A 340 5.92 -2.13 9.53
C THR A 340 5.67 -1.85 8.04
N ALA A 341 6.72 -1.69 7.25
CA ALA A 341 6.60 -1.57 5.80
C ALA A 341 6.01 -2.84 5.15
N LEU A 342 6.40 -4.03 5.60
CA LEU A 342 5.75 -5.28 5.15
C LEU A 342 4.26 -5.32 5.55
N TYR A 343 3.92 -4.84 6.76
CA TYR A 343 2.53 -4.74 7.20
C TYR A 343 1.73 -3.81 6.29
N HIS A 344 2.22 -2.60 6.02
CA HIS A 344 1.55 -1.64 5.13
C HIS A 344 1.37 -2.20 3.70
N ALA A 345 2.39 -2.81 3.12
CA ALA A 345 2.34 -3.41 1.78
C ALA A 345 1.34 -4.59 1.65
N LEU A 346 0.85 -5.14 2.77
CA LEU A 346 -0.11 -6.24 2.79
C LEU A 346 -1.54 -5.80 3.18
N LEU A 347 -1.81 -4.48 3.19
CA LEU A 347 -3.15 -3.93 3.44
C LEU A 347 -3.99 -3.84 2.17
N ALA A 348 -3.38 -3.62 1.02
CA ALA A 348 -4.04 -3.47 -0.29
C ALA A 348 -3.37 -4.35 -1.36
N PRO A 349 -4.07 -4.64 -2.48
CA PRO A 349 -5.47 -4.35 -2.77
C PRO A 349 -6.42 -5.21 -1.93
N SER A 350 -7.45 -4.59 -1.37
CA SER A 350 -8.34 -5.23 -0.41
C SER A 350 -9.36 -6.17 -1.06
N VAL A 351 -9.80 -7.17 -0.33
CA VAL A 351 -10.94 -8.01 -0.71
C VAL A 351 -12.18 -7.14 -0.87
N TRP A 352 -12.91 -7.34 -1.97
CA TRP A 352 -14.16 -6.63 -2.25
C TRP A 352 -15.36 -7.56 -2.49
N SER A 353 -15.12 -8.87 -2.64
CA SER A 353 -16.19 -9.87 -2.69
C SER A 353 -16.69 -10.27 -1.31
N ASP A 354 -17.99 -10.51 -1.18
CA ASP A 354 -18.62 -11.17 -0.05
C ASP A 354 -18.11 -12.61 0.14
N ALA A 355 -18.42 -13.23 1.26
CA ALA A 355 -18.02 -14.61 1.57
C ALA A 355 -18.58 -15.65 0.56
N ASP A 356 -19.70 -15.34 -0.08
CA ASP A 356 -20.32 -16.16 -1.13
C ASP A 356 -19.75 -15.90 -2.54
N GLY A 357 -18.77 -15.00 -2.66
CA GLY A 357 -18.12 -14.62 -3.91
C GLY A 357 -18.84 -13.53 -4.70
N ARG A 358 -20.00 -13.03 -4.24
CA ARG A 358 -20.65 -11.89 -4.91
C ARG A 358 -19.86 -10.60 -4.68
N TYR A 359 -19.87 -9.71 -5.67
CA TYR A 359 -19.30 -8.36 -5.59
C TYR A 359 -20.04 -7.40 -6.51
N ARG A 360 -19.92 -6.10 -6.26
CA ARG A 360 -20.44 -5.06 -7.15
C ARG A 360 -19.31 -4.60 -8.07
N GLY A 361 -19.54 -4.75 -9.39
CA GLY A 361 -18.61 -4.38 -10.44
C GLY A 361 -18.69 -2.89 -10.85
N PRO A 362 -17.80 -2.46 -11.78
CA PRO A 362 -17.77 -1.08 -12.26
C PRO A 362 -19.03 -0.65 -13.04
N ASP A 363 -19.85 -1.58 -13.53
CA ASP A 363 -21.17 -1.33 -14.14
C ASP A 363 -22.31 -1.15 -13.12
N ASP A 364 -21.97 -1.10 -11.81
CA ASP A 364 -22.93 -1.06 -10.70
C ASP A 364 -23.82 -2.31 -10.59
N GLN A 365 -23.49 -3.40 -11.30
CA GLN A 365 -24.22 -4.66 -11.21
C GLN A 365 -23.52 -5.62 -10.22
N VAL A 366 -24.31 -6.60 -9.76
CA VAL A 366 -23.78 -7.67 -8.90
C VAL A 366 -23.29 -8.83 -9.74
N HIS A 367 -22.04 -9.19 -9.57
CA HIS A 367 -21.36 -10.31 -10.21
C HIS A 367 -20.93 -11.36 -9.19
N VAL A 368 -20.42 -12.50 -9.67
CA VAL A 368 -19.90 -13.59 -8.85
C VAL A 368 -18.49 -13.93 -9.31
N ALA A 369 -17.53 -13.80 -8.43
CA ALA A 369 -16.16 -14.26 -8.64
C ALA A 369 -16.14 -15.79 -8.52
N LYS A 370 -15.94 -16.48 -9.66
CA LYS A 370 -15.78 -17.93 -9.70
C LYS A 370 -14.30 -18.29 -9.65
N ASP A 371 -13.94 -19.10 -8.69
CA ASP A 371 -12.58 -19.61 -8.53
C ASP A 371 -11.49 -18.54 -8.27
N PHE A 372 -11.86 -17.33 -7.87
CA PHE A 372 -10.94 -16.27 -7.42
C PHE A 372 -11.61 -15.38 -6.38
N THR A 373 -10.80 -14.61 -5.64
CA THR A 373 -11.29 -13.58 -4.73
C THR A 373 -11.23 -12.24 -5.47
N PHE A 374 -12.40 -11.58 -5.64
CA PHE A 374 -12.40 -10.26 -6.26
C PHE A 374 -11.83 -9.22 -5.30
N ARG A 375 -10.87 -8.46 -5.81
CA ARG A 375 -10.17 -7.40 -5.09
C ARG A 375 -10.43 -6.06 -5.73
N SER A 376 -10.31 -5.01 -4.95
CA SER A 376 -10.45 -3.63 -5.40
C SER A 376 -9.52 -2.72 -4.61
N THR A 377 -9.58 -1.41 -4.92
CA THR A 377 -8.69 -0.40 -4.36
C THR A 377 -7.30 -0.57 -4.95
N PHE A 378 -7.21 -0.21 -6.22
CA PHE A 378 -6.02 -0.33 -7.03
C PHE A 378 -5.42 1.04 -7.33
N SER A 379 -4.38 1.43 -6.60
CA SER A 379 -3.53 2.61 -6.86
C SER A 379 -2.43 2.25 -7.86
N LEU A 380 -2.83 1.93 -9.10
CA LEU A 380 -1.93 1.25 -10.06
C LEU A 380 -0.76 2.12 -10.53
N TRP A 381 -0.92 3.45 -10.57
CA TRP A 381 0.15 4.38 -10.91
C TRP A 381 1.33 4.30 -9.94
N ASP A 382 1.04 3.97 -8.68
CA ASP A 382 2.01 3.84 -7.59
C ASP A 382 2.54 2.41 -7.51
N THR A 383 1.61 1.46 -7.31
CA THR A 383 1.91 0.10 -6.84
C THR A 383 2.55 -0.80 -7.89
N PHE A 384 2.44 -0.49 -9.20
CA PHE A 384 3.11 -1.27 -10.24
C PHE A 384 4.64 -1.25 -10.09
N ARG A 385 5.20 -0.20 -9.41
CA ARG A 385 6.63 0.06 -9.32
C ARG A 385 7.34 -0.90 -8.38
N ALA A 386 6.79 -1.16 -7.18
CA ALA A 386 7.41 -2.06 -6.21
C ALA A 386 6.41 -2.94 -5.45
N GLU A 387 5.22 -2.45 -5.08
CA GLU A 387 4.28 -3.22 -4.25
C GLU A 387 3.84 -4.50 -4.97
N HIS A 388 3.29 -4.42 -6.20
CA HIS A 388 2.93 -5.62 -6.95
C HIS A 388 4.13 -6.54 -7.25
N PRO A 389 5.32 -6.05 -7.68
CA PRO A 389 6.52 -6.87 -7.74
C PRO A 389 6.88 -7.57 -6.42
N LEU A 390 6.70 -6.92 -5.26
CA LEU A 390 6.93 -7.51 -3.94
C LEU A 390 5.93 -8.64 -3.68
N LEU A 391 4.64 -8.41 -3.91
CA LEU A 391 3.60 -9.43 -3.74
C LEU A 391 3.90 -10.68 -4.59
N THR A 392 4.41 -10.51 -5.81
CA THR A 392 4.79 -11.67 -6.64
C THR A 392 5.86 -12.54 -5.98
N LEU A 393 6.74 -11.99 -5.16
CA LEU A 393 7.81 -12.73 -4.48
C LEU A 393 7.36 -13.35 -3.15
N ILE A 394 6.63 -12.59 -2.33
CA ILE A 394 6.39 -12.95 -0.92
C ILE A 394 5.01 -13.54 -0.66
N GLN A 395 4.08 -13.44 -1.60
CA GLN A 395 2.74 -13.97 -1.43
C GLN A 395 2.52 -15.26 -2.26
N PRO A 396 1.58 -16.12 -1.86
CA PRO A 396 1.17 -17.25 -2.69
C PRO A 396 0.78 -16.77 -4.11
N ALA A 397 1.12 -17.52 -5.14
CA ALA A 397 0.78 -17.20 -6.53
C ALA A 397 -0.72 -16.91 -6.73
N ARG A 398 -1.56 -17.52 -5.89
CA ARG A 398 -3.02 -17.28 -5.86
C ARG A 398 -3.35 -15.79 -5.62
N THR A 399 -2.65 -15.10 -4.74
CA THR A 399 -2.90 -13.67 -4.46
C THR A 399 -2.72 -12.83 -5.73
N THR A 400 -1.60 -13.01 -6.44
CA THR A 400 -1.37 -12.32 -7.71
C THR A 400 -2.37 -12.74 -8.80
N SER A 401 -2.73 -14.02 -8.87
CA SER A 401 -3.75 -14.51 -9.80
C SER A 401 -5.12 -13.88 -9.53
N ASP A 402 -5.51 -13.75 -8.27
CA ASP A 402 -6.77 -13.09 -7.87
C ASP A 402 -6.78 -11.62 -8.26
N ILE A 403 -5.64 -10.91 -8.10
CA ILE A 403 -5.47 -9.53 -8.56
C ILE A 403 -5.67 -9.43 -10.07
N VAL A 404 -4.97 -10.24 -10.86
CA VAL A 404 -5.07 -10.22 -12.33
C VAL A 404 -6.49 -10.60 -12.79
N ASN A 405 -7.12 -11.60 -12.18
CA ASN A 405 -8.50 -11.99 -12.48
C ASN A 405 -9.49 -10.85 -12.14
N SER A 406 -9.26 -10.11 -11.06
CA SER A 406 -10.06 -8.93 -10.70
C SER A 406 -9.94 -7.82 -11.74
N LEU A 407 -8.73 -7.55 -12.23
CA LEU A 407 -8.49 -6.58 -13.30
C LEU A 407 -9.18 -7.00 -14.61
N ILE A 408 -9.11 -8.29 -14.99
CA ILE A 408 -9.78 -8.82 -16.19
C ILE A 408 -11.30 -8.76 -16.03
N ALA A 409 -11.84 -9.11 -14.87
CA ALA A 409 -13.26 -9.03 -14.57
C ALA A 409 -13.75 -7.56 -14.67
N SER A 410 -13.02 -6.64 -14.04
CA SER A 410 -13.34 -5.19 -14.10
C SER A 410 -13.35 -4.67 -15.54
N ARG A 411 -12.43 -5.12 -16.41
CA ARG A 411 -12.43 -4.77 -17.83
C ARG A 411 -13.69 -5.25 -18.54
N ARG A 412 -14.13 -6.48 -18.26
CA ARG A 412 -15.34 -7.06 -18.91
C ARG A 412 -16.62 -6.36 -18.48
N GLU A 413 -16.63 -5.86 -17.26
CA GLU A 413 -17.77 -5.20 -16.61
C GLU A 413 -17.70 -3.66 -16.74
N SER A 414 -16.57 -3.09 -17.16
CA SER A 414 -16.42 -1.67 -17.39
C SER A 414 -17.27 -1.20 -18.56
N PRO A 415 -18.03 -0.10 -18.42
CA PRO A 415 -18.73 0.53 -19.55
C PRO A 415 -17.78 0.93 -20.69
N ASP A 416 -16.52 1.23 -20.37
CA ASP A 416 -15.49 1.64 -21.33
C ASP A 416 -14.72 0.46 -21.94
N GLY A 417 -14.86 -0.75 -21.39
CA GLY A 417 -14.25 -1.97 -21.90
C GLY A 417 -12.73 -2.00 -21.77
N ILE A 418 -12.15 -1.29 -20.79
CA ILE A 418 -10.71 -1.21 -20.51
C ILE A 418 -10.40 -1.66 -19.09
N LEU A 419 -9.13 -1.96 -18.84
CA LEU A 419 -8.62 -2.25 -17.50
C LEU A 419 -8.74 -1.01 -16.60
N PRO A 420 -8.86 -1.16 -15.28
CA PRO A 420 -8.88 -0.05 -14.36
C PRO A 420 -7.64 0.85 -14.49
N VAL A 421 -7.85 2.15 -14.33
CA VAL A 421 -6.79 3.14 -14.14
C VAL A 421 -6.52 3.31 -12.64
N TRP A 422 -7.56 3.67 -11.88
CA TRP A 422 -7.54 3.73 -10.42
C TRP A 422 -8.90 3.31 -9.87
N GLN A 423 -9.06 2.02 -9.60
CA GLN A 423 -10.34 1.47 -9.15
C GLN A 423 -10.47 1.55 -7.64
N PHE A 424 -11.58 2.09 -7.17
CA PHE A 424 -11.94 2.19 -5.78
C PHE A 424 -13.29 1.53 -5.48
N ALA A 425 -13.30 0.52 -4.60
CA ALA A 425 -14.51 -0.19 -4.20
C ALA A 425 -15.37 -0.63 -5.39
N GLY A 426 -14.74 -1.25 -6.39
CA GLY A 426 -15.37 -1.69 -7.63
C GLY A 426 -15.62 -0.59 -8.67
N ARG A 427 -15.42 0.69 -8.36
CA ARG A 427 -15.67 1.81 -9.29
C ARG A 427 -14.39 2.40 -9.84
N GLU A 428 -14.41 2.79 -11.11
CA GLU A 428 -13.33 3.56 -11.72
C GLU A 428 -13.42 5.03 -11.28
N THR A 429 -12.27 5.60 -10.86
CA THR A 429 -12.19 6.99 -10.42
C THR A 429 -11.47 7.90 -11.40
N TRP A 430 -10.78 7.35 -12.39
CA TRP A 430 -9.95 8.06 -13.37
C TRP A 430 -8.83 8.91 -12.73
N THR A 431 -8.48 8.60 -11.50
CA THR A 431 -7.39 9.25 -10.79
C THR A 431 -6.06 8.77 -11.35
N MET A 432 -5.12 9.68 -11.48
CA MET A 432 -3.80 9.46 -12.05
C MET A 432 -3.78 9.15 -13.55
N ILE A 433 -2.58 9.02 -14.06
CA ILE A 433 -2.31 8.81 -15.49
C ILE A 433 -1.88 7.36 -15.75
N GLY A 434 -1.65 7.02 -17.00
CA GLY A 434 -1.17 5.68 -17.39
C GLY A 434 -2.30 4.66 -17.54
N TYR A 435 -1.93 3.46 -17.97
CA TYR A 435 -2.78 2.27 -17.94
C TYR A 435 -2.02 1.13 -17.23
N HIS A 436 -1.59 1.43 -16.00
CA HIS A 436 -0.59 0.64 -15.26
C HIS A 436 -1.07 -0.71 -14.71
N ALA A 437 -2.35 -1.07 -14.93
CA ALA A 437 -2.75 -2.48 -14.84
C ALA A 437 -1.93 -3.37 -15.81
N VAL A 438 -1.49 -2.78 -16.91
CA VAL A 438 -0.73 -3.48 -17.97
C VAL A 438 0.63 -4.00 -17.48
N PRO A 439 1.52 -3.20 -16.88
CA PRO A 439 2.77 -3.72 -16.31
C PRO A 439 2.55 -4.72 -15.18
N VAL A 440 1.50 -4.58 -14.36
CA VAL A 440 1.17 -5.54 -13.30
C VAL A 440 0.87 -6.93 -13.89
N ILE A 441 0.03 -6.97 -14.93
CA ILE A 441 -0.33 -8.22 -15.63
C ILE A 441 0.88 -8.81 -16.34
N ALA A 442 1.64 -7.98 -17.07
CA ALA A 442 2.81 -8.43 -17.82
C ALA A 442 3.91 -8.98 -16.91
N ASP A 443 4.18 -8.32 -15.78
CA ASP A 443 5.19 -8.74 -14.79
C ASP A 443 4.81 -10.10 -14.19
N ALA A 444 3.53 -10.28 -13.79
CA ALA A 444 3.03 -11.55 -13.30
C ALA A 444 3.19 -12.68 -14.33
N TYR A 445 2.77 -12.46 -15.57
CA TYR A 445 2.89 -13.46 -16.64
C TYR A 445 4.35 -13.84 -16.93
N LEU A 446 5.23 -12.84 -17.07
CA LEU A 446 6.65 -13.03 -17.37
C LEU A 446 7.42 -13.73 -16.25
N LYS A 447 6.95 -13.62 -15.01
CA LYS A 447 7.44 -14.36 -13.83
C LYS A 447 6.86 -15.78 -13.72
N GLY A 448 6.04 -16.20 -14.69
CA GLY A 448 5.46 -17.54 -14.74
C GLY A 448 4.29 -17.75 -13.75
N ILE A 449 3.70 -16.68 -13.24
CA ILE A 449 2.49 -16.76 -12.41
C ILE A 449 1.30 -17.02 -13.34
N GLY A 450 0.63 -18.14 -13.14
CA GLY A 450 -0.57 -18.56 -13.86
C GLY A 450 -1.84 -18.38 -13.04
N GLY A 451 -2.92 -19.07 -13.44
CA GLY A 451 -4.21 -19.03 -12.77
C GLY A 451 -5.15 -17.94 -13.29
N PHE A 452 -4.82 -17.36 -14.44
CA PHE A 452 -5.65 -16.43 -15.20
C PHE A 452 -5.56 -16.70 -16.71
N ASP A 453 -6.53 -16.20 -17.46
CA ASP A 453 -6.59 -16.32 -18.92
C ASP A 453 -5.64 -15.30 -19.56
N ALA A 454 -4.48 -15.76 -20.02
CA ALA A 454 -3.44 -14.91 -20.59
C ALA A 454 -3.84 -14.26 -21.94
N ASP A 455 -4.65 -14.93 -22.78
CA ASP A 455 -5.16 -14.34 -24.01
C ASP A 455 -6.14 -13.22 -23.72
N ALA A 456 -7.08 -13.43 -22.78
CA ALA A 456 -8.01 -12.40 -22.34
C ALA A 456 -7.27 -11.23 -21.64
N ALA A 457 -6.22 -11.52 -20.89
CA ALA A 457 -5.37 -10.49 -20.28
C ALA A 457 -4.67 -9.63 -21.34
N LEU A 458 -4.04 -10.23 -22.33
CA LEU A 458 -3.39 -9.50 -23.41
C LEU A 458 -4.38 -8.69 -24.24
N GLU A 459 -5.58 -9.23 -24.52
CA GLU A 459 -6.66 -8.49 -25.19
C GLU A 459 -7.07 -7.26 -24.37
N ALA A 460 -7.22 -7.40 -23.05
CA ALA A 460 -7.56 -6.29 -22.14
C ALA A 460 -6.48 -5.20 -22.12
N MET A 461 -5.20 -5.59 -22.10
CA MET A 461 -4.05 -4.68 -22.17
C MET A 461 -4.05 -3.89 -23.48
N VAL A 462 -4.27 -4.57 -24.61
CA VAL A 462 -4.35 -3.91 -25.94
C VAL A 462 -5.55 -2.97 -26.00
N ALA A 463 -6.71 -3.35 -25.47
CA ALA A 463 -7.90 -2.51 -25.43
C ALA A 463 -7.64 -1.20 -24.67
N SER A 464 -7.03 -1.28 -23.46
CA SER A 464 -6.67 -0.10 -22.66
C SER A 464 -5.69 0.81 -23.41
N ALA A 465 -4.63 0.26 -23.97
CA ALA A 465 -3.60 1.01 -24.69
C ALA A 465 -4.09 1.61 -26.03
N THR A 466 -5.31 1.32 -26.45
CA THR A 466 -5.90 1.81 -27.71
C THR A 466 -7.25 2.51 -27.53
N TYR A 467 -7.64 2.77 -26.30
CA TYR A 467 -8.89 3.47 -25.99
C TYR A 467 -8.72 4.98 -26.20
N ALA A 468 -9.03 5.43 -27.41
CA ALA A 468 -8.78 6.81 -27.85
C ALA A 468 -9.38 7.93 -26.97
N PRO A 469 -10.52 7.74 -26.27
CA PRO A 469 -11.08 8.78 -25.41
C PRO A 469 -10.28 9.11 -24.15
N TYR A 470 -9.39 8.19 -23.69
CA TYR A 470 -8.68 8.36 -22.45
C TYR A 470 -7.37 9.13 -22.63
N GLY A 471 -7.13 10.16 -21.79
CA GLY A 471 -5.84 10.76 -21.49
C GLY A 471 -4.96 11.13 -22.70
N GLY A 472 -5.57 11.58 -23.80
CA GLY A 472 -4.84 11.94 -25.03
C GLY A 472 -4.32 10.75 -25.85
N LEU A 473 -4.75 9.50 -25.55
CA LEU A 473 -4.32 8.29 -26.28
C LEU A 473 -4.63 8.35 -27.79
N GLY A 474 -5.73 8.99 -28.20
CA GLY A 474 -6.05 9.19 -29.59
C GLY A 474 -4.97 9.96 -30.33
N ASP A 475 -4.45 11.03 -29.77
CA ASP A 475 -3.33 11.79 -30.32
C ASP A 475 -1.99 11.04 -30.15
N TYR A 476 -1.75 10.38 -29.03
CA TYR A 476 -0.55 9.55 -28.81
C TYR A 476 -0.41 8.47 -29.88
N MET A 477 -1.50 7.77 -30.23
CA MET A 477 -1.47 6.76 -31.31
C MET A 477 -1.15 7.36 -32.67
N ARG A 478 -1.58 8.58 -32.93
CA ARG A 478 -1.43 9.26 -34.21
C ARG A 478 -0.12 10.01 -34.35
N LEU A 479 0.30 10.73 -33.32
CA LEU A 479 1.47 11.62 -33.31
C LEU A 479 2.71 10.98 -32.72
N GLY A 480 2.54 9.93 -31.90
CA GLY A 480 3.61 9.34 -31.10
C GLY A 480 3.91 10.13 -29.83
N TYR A 481 3.07 11.07 -29.43
CA TYR A 481 3.14 11.80 -28.17
C TYR A 481 1.77 12.43 -27.86
N VAL A 482 1.55 12.79 -26.61
CA VAL A 482 0.38 13.55 -26.16
C VAL A 482 0.68 15.03 -26.32
N PRO A 483 -0.15 15.83 -27.01
CA PRO A 483 0.07 17.27 -27.16
C PRO A 483 -0.53 18.06 -26.00
N ILE A 484 0.28 18.96 -25.39
CA ILE A 484 -0.11 19.72 -24.18
C ILE A 484 -1.23 20.74 -24.43
N ASP A 485 -1.43 21.20 -25.67
CA ASP A 485 -2.52 22.09 -26.05
C ASP A 485 -3.87 21.37 -26.24
N ARG A 486 -3.91 20.05 -26.00
CA ARG A 486 -5.13 19.23 -26.09
C ARG A 486 -5.37 18.41 -24.83
N GLU A 487 -4.32 18.01 -24.14
CA GLU A 487 -4.39 17.16 -22.97
C GLU A 487 -3.31 17.60 -21.95
N PRO A 488 -3.66 17.88 -20.69
CA PRO A 488 -2.69 18.23 -19.66
C PRO A 488 -1.76 17.06 -19.33
N GLU A 489 -0.66 17.37 -18.63
CA GLU A 489 0.33 16.38 -18.16
C GLU A 489 0.99 15.57 -19.28
N ALA A 490 1.06 16.19 -20.44
CA ALA A 490 1.38 15.55 -21.71
C ALA A 490 2.76 14.91 -21.76
N ALA A 491 3.75 15.48 -21.06
CA ALA A 491 5.09 14.92 -21.00
C ALA A 491 5.09 13.61 -20.19
N SER A 492 4.46 13.61 -19.00
CA SER A 492 4.30 12.43 -18.14
C SER A 492 3.53 11.32 -18.86
N LYS A 493 2.35 11.63 -19.39
CA LYS A 493 1.52 10.68 -20.15
C LYS A 493 2.28 10.04 -21.31
N THR A 494 3.07 10.82 -22.06
CA THR A 494 3.85 10.29 -23.19
C THR A 494 4.88 9.26 -22.77
N VAL A 495 5.62 9.53 -21.70
CA VAL A 495 6.69 8.61 -21.26
C VAL A 495 6.15 7.38 -20.56
N GLU A 496 5.08 7.53 -19.78
CA GLU A 496 4.44 6.40 -19.08
C GLU A 496 3.73 5.46 -20.06
N TYR A 497 2.98 5.99 -21.03
CA TYR A 497 2.40 5.16 -22.09
C TYR A 497 3.45 4.40 -22.91
N ALA A 498 4.62 4.99 -23.13
CA ALA A 498 5.70 4.29 -23.81
C ALA A 498 6.28 3.11 -23.00
N TYR A 499 6.29 3.23 -21.68
CA TYR A 499 6.67 2.13 -20.79
C TYR A 499 5.59 1.03 -20.75
N ASP A 500 4.34 1.39 -20.58
CA ASP A 500 3.21 0.45 -20.60
C ASP A 500 3.18 -0.35 -21.91
N ASP A 501 3.34 0.34 -23.05
CA ASP A 501 3.47 -0.28 -24.38
C ASP A 501 4.62 -1.30 -24.48
N TRP A 502 5.76 -1.00 -23.84
CA TRP A 502 6.87 -1.94 -23.79
C TRP A 502 6.50 -3.22 -23.06
N THR A 503 5.76 -3.13 -21.96
CA THR A 503 5.33 -4.32 -21.20
C THR A 503 4.35 -5.18 -22.00
N ILE A 504 3.44 -4.56 -22.79
CA ILE A 504 2.58 -5.28 -23.74
C ILE A 504 3.42 -6.03 -24.77
N ALA A 505 4.43 -5.35 -25.35
CA ALA A 505 5.32 -5.96 -26.33
C ALA A 505 6.07 -7.17 -25.74
N ARG A 506 6.53 -7.07 -24.50
CA ARG A 506 7.21 -8.16 -23.79
C ARG A 506 6.30 -9.37 -23.59
N MET A 507 5.10 -9.16 -23.06
CA MET A 507 4.13 -10.25 -22.86
C MET A 507 3.70 -10.87 -24.18
N ALA A 508 3.36 -10.06 -25.19
CA ALA A 508 2.96 -10.53 -26.51
C ALA A 508 4.06 -11.38 -27.18
N ARG A 509 5.33 -10.96 -27.06
CA ARG A 509 6.48 -11.74 -27.56
C ARG A 509 6.60 -13.09 -26.87
N ALA A 510 6.47 -13.13 -25.54
CA ALA A 510 6.49 -14.37 -24.76
C ALA A 510 5.33 -15.31 -25.12
N MET A 511 4.17 -14.78 -25.52
CA MET A 511 3.01 -15.52 -26.01
C MET A 511 3.08 -15.90 -27.51
N GLY A 512 4.13 -15.52 -28.24
CA GLY A 512 4.24 -15.75 -29.68
C GLY A 512 3.31 -14.88 -30.56
N LYS A 513 2.74 -13.80 -30.01
CA LYS A 513 1.86 -12.86 -30.74
C LYS A 513 2.68 -11.78 -31.48
N ALA A 514 3.36 -12.17 -32.53
CA ALA A 514 4.39 -11.35 -33.21
C ALA A 514 3.88 -9.97 -33.67
N ASP A 515 2.68 -9.89 -34.25
CA ASP A 515 2.14 -8.62 -34.77
C ASP A 515 1.86 -7.61 -33.63
N ILE A 516 1.29 -8.09 -32.51
CA ILE A 516 1.06 -7.27 -31.32
C ILE A 516 2.41 -6.83 -30.76
N ALA A 517 3.34 -7.74 -30.58
CA ALA A 517 4.69 -7.44 -30.09
C ALA A 517 5.36 -6.36 -30.94
N ALA A 518 5.39 -6.51 -32.28
CA ALA A 518 6.01 -5.55 -33.18
C ALA A 518 5.32 -4.16 -33.15
N ARG A 519 3.99 -4.12 -33.03
CA ARG A 519 3.23 -2.87 -32.92
C ARG A 519 3.62 -2.10 -31.67
N PHE A 520 3.57 -2.76 -30.52
CA PHE A 520 3.82 -2.13 -29.22
C PHE A 520 5.30 -1.88 -28.96
N GLU A 521 6.19 -2.68 -29.55
CA GLU A 521 7.64 -2.42 -29.55
C GLU A 521 7.99 -1.08 -30.24
N ARG A 522 7.32 -0.74 -31.35
CA ARG A 522 7.50 0.58 -31.97
C ARG A 522 7.02 1.71 -31.06
N ARG A 523 5.84 1.56 -30.43
CA ARG A 523 5.27 2.56 -29.54
C ARG A 523 6.11 2.75 -28.26
N ALA A 524 6.75 1.71 -27.77
CA ALA A 524 7.68 1.76 -26.64
C ALA A 524 8.86 2.73 -26.86
N GLY A 525 9.13 3.13 -28.09
CA GLY A 525 10.12 4.15 -28.45
C GLY A 525 9.61 5.58 -28.43
N ASN A 526 8.31 5.81 -28.26
CA ASN A 526 7.65 7.13 -28.39
C ASN A 526 8.10 8.18 -27.37
N TRP A 527 8.63 7.78 -26.21
CA TRP A 527 9.22 8.69 -25.24
C TRP A 527 10.28 9.64 -25.84
N ARG A 528 10.96 9.20 -26.94
CA ARG A 528 11.94 10.01 -27.67
C ARG A 528 11.34 11.27 -28.27
N ASN A 529 10.04 11.28 -28.57
CA ASN A 529 9.34 12.45 -29.11
C ASN A 529 9.24 13.58 -28.08
N SER A 530 9.28 13.27 -26.77
CA SER A 530 9.34 14.27 -25.71
C SER A 530 10.75 14.75 -25.41
N PHE A 531 11.81 14.09 -25.91
CA PHE A 531 13.18 14.51 -25.63
C PHE A 531 13.57 15.73 -26.47
N ASP A 532 13.90 16.82 -25.79
CA ASP A 532 14.47 18.02 -26.40
C ASP A 532 16.00 17.97 -26.33
N ALA A 533 16.64 17.65 -27.44
CA ALA A 533 18.10 17.54 -27.52
C ALA A 533 18.83 18.85 -27.23
N LYS A 534 18.16 20.01 -27.38
CA LYS A 534 18.75 21.32 -27.11
C LYS A 534 18.86 21.61 -25.62
N SER A 535 17.84 21.23 -24.86
CA SER A 535 17.78 21.47 -23.42
C SER A 535 18.19 20.26 -22.56
N GLY A 536 18.13 19.05 -23.12
CA GLY A 536 18.42 17.79 -22.41
C GLY A 536 17.30 17.36 -21.43
N TRP A 537 16.06 17.78 -21.70
CA TRP A 537 14.89 17.43 -20.89
C TRP A 537 13.84 16.68 -21.70
N LEU A 538 13.05 15.84 -21.04
CA LEU A 538 11.77 15.34 -21.58
C LEU A 538 10.73 16.44 -21.34
N ARG A 539 10.15 16.98 -22.43
CA ARG A 539 9.29 18.17 -22.41
C ARG A 539 8.01 17.93 -23.18
N ALA A 540 6.97 18.65 -22.81
CA ALA A 540 5.70 18.63 -23.53
C ALA A 540 5.81 19.31 -24.88
N ARG A 541 5.10 18.74 -25.91
CA ARG A 541 4.95 19.30 -27.25
C ARG A 541 3.51 19.77 -27.48
N LEU A 542 3.38 20.77 -28.34
CA LEU A 542 2.14 21.20 -28.95
C LEU A 542 1.75 20.26 -30.09
N ALA A 543 0.50 20.24 -30.51
CA ALA A 543 0.00 19.43 -31.63
C ALA A 543 0.71 19.70 -32.97
N ASP A 544 1.32 20.88 -33.14
CA ASP A 544 2.13 21.25 -34.31
C ASP A 544 3.58 20.76 -34.24
N GLY A 545 3.97 20.05 -33.17
CA GLY A 545 5.28 19.47 -32.97
C GLY A 545 6.29 20.34 -32.25
N ARG A 546 6.02 21.61 -31.99
CA ARG A 546 6.91 22.51 -31.25
C ARG A 546 6.88 22.17 -29.78
N PHE A 547 8.02 22.32 -29.09
CA PHE A 547 8.05 22.25 -27.63
C PHE A 547 7.35 23.47 -27.01
N ARG A 548 6.58 23.24 -25.93
CA ARG A 548 5.93 24.31 -25.18
C ARG A 548 6.97 25.31 -24.63
N THR A 549 6.63 26.60 -24.71
CA THR A 549 7.43 27.71 -24.16
C THR A 549 6.51 28.73 -23.48
N PRO A 550 6.94 29.38 -22.39
CA PRO A 550 8.23 29.23 -21.71
C PRO A 550 8.38 27.86 -21.05
N PHE A 551 9.61 27.49 -20.65
CA PHE A 551 9.91 26.23 -19.98
C PHE A 551 10.77 26.48 -18.74
N ASP A 552 10.31 26.06 -17.58
CA ASP A 552 11.03 26.03 -16.33
C ASP A 552 11.10 24.57 -15.84
N PRO A 553 12.30 23.96 -15.71
CA PRO A 553 12.43 22.57 -15.30
C PRO A 553 12.06 22.31 -13.83
N THR A 554 11.89 23.37 -13.03
CA THR A 554 11.55 23.27 -11.60
C THR A 554 10.07 23.54 -11.30
N ALA A 555 9.31 24.02 -12.31
CA ALA A 555 7.91 24.37 -12.10
C ALA A 555 7.05 23.14 -11.82
N ILE A 556 6.30 23.16 -10.71
CA ILE A 556 5.27 22.19 -10.36
C ILE A 556 3.93 22.92 -10.37
N ASN A 557 3.03 22.51 -11.27
CA ASN A 557 1.67 23.06 -11.37
C ASN A 557 0.73 21.94 -11.83
N TYR A 558 -0.32 21.66 -11.08
CA TYR A 558 -1.34 20.70 -11.46
C TYR A 558 -1.94 21.03 -12.85
N GLY A 559 -2.15 20.01 -13.66
CA GLY A 559 -2.65 20.15 -15.02
C GLY A 559 -1.66 20.80 -16.01
N SER A 560 -0.37 20.90 -15.66
CA SER A 560 0.69 21.42 -16.53
C SER A 560 1.36 20.34 -17.38
N ASP A 561 2.67 20.42 -17.61
CA ASP A 561 3.43 19.48 -18.44
C ASP A 561 3.60 18.09 -17.78
N TYR A 562 3.60 18.05 -16.44
CA TYR A 562 3.91 16.87 -15.64
C TYR A 562 2.87 16.62 -14.55
N THR A 563 2.64 15.35 -14.25
CA THR A 563 1.78 14.89 -13.17
C THR A 563 2.57 14.93 -11.86
N GLU A 564 2.10 15.65 -10.86
CA GLU A 564 2.66 15.67 -9.50
C GLU A 564 4.19 15.71 -9.47
N GLY A 565 4.77 16.60 -10.26
CA GLY A 565 6.21 16.70 -10.38
C GLY A 565 6.63 17.70 -11.44
N ASN A 566 7.91 17.64 -11.81
CA ASN A 566 8.49 18.53 -12.81
C ASN A 566 9.48 17.79 -13.74
N ALA A 567 10.22 18.55 -14.55
CA ALA A 567 11.16 17.97 -15.51
C ALA A 567 12.31 17.19 -14.84
N TRP A 568 12.67 17.49 -13.59
CA TRP A 568 13.73 16.78 -12.89
C TRP A 568 13.37 15.34 -12.61
N GLN A 569 12.14 15.05 -12.16
CA GLN A 569 11.68 13.70 -11.88
C GLN A 569 11.38 12.95 -13.19
N TYR A 570 10.54 13.53 -14.04
CA TYR A 570 10.04 12.85 -15.23
C TYR A 570 11.07 12.64 -16.34
N SER A 571 12.16 13.43 -16.41
CA SER A 571 13.21 13.19 -17.40
C SER A 571 13.99 11.88 -17.19
N TRP A 572 13.73 11.17 -16.10
CA TRP A 572 14.30 9.86 -15.82
C TRP A 572 13.35 8.70 -16.08
N PHE A 573 12.05 8.99 -16.30
CA PHE A 573 11.04 7.94 -16.48
C PHE A 573 11.10 7.31 -17.89
N VAL A 574 12.16 6.57 -18.12
CA VAL A 574 12.36 5.67 -19.28
C VAL A 574 12.89 4.32 -18.77
N PRO A 575 12.17 3.66 -17.83
CA PRO A 575 12.71 2.45 -17.18
C PRO A 575 13.04 1.35 -18.18
N GLN A 576 12.33 1.25 -19.29
CA GLN A 576 12.57 0.25 -20.34
C GLN A 576 13.85 0.49 -21.15
N ASP A 577 14.41 1.73 -21.20
CA ASP A 577 15.53 2.05 -22.11
C ASP A 577 16.47 3.15 -21.60
N GLN A 578 17.01 2.96 -20.39
CA GLN A 578 17.92 3.92 -19.75
C GLN A 578 19.21 4.17 -20.55
N ALA A 579 19.75 3.12 -21.22
CA ALA A 579 20.96 3.27 -22.02
C ALA A 579 20.76 4.25 -23.20
N ALA A 580 19.59 4.20 -23.86
CA ALA A 580 19.28 5.14 -24.92
C ALA A 580 19.08 6.56 -24.40
N LEU A 581 18.41 6.73 -23.27
CA LEU A 581 18.28 8.04 -22.62
C LEU A 581 19.65 8.63 -22.29
N PHE A 582 20.54 7.85 -21.70
CA PHE A 582 21.90 8.32 -21.37
C PHE A 582 22.71 8.67 -22.61
N ALA A 583 22.56 7.92 -23.70
CA ALA A 583 23.20 8.24 -24.98
C ALA A 583 22.71 9.60 -25.52
N LEU A 584 21.39 9.89 -25.42
CA LEU A 584 20.83 11.18 -25.84
C LEU A 584 21.29 12.34 -24.93
N LEU A 585 21.52 12.10 -23.66
CA LEU A 585 22.10 13.07 -22.73
C LEU A 585 23.60 13.33 -23.00
N GLY A 586 24.24 12.55 -23.86
CA GLY A 586 25.64 12.67 -24.24
C GLY A 586 26.57 11.72 -23.47
N GLY A 587 26.02 10.60 -22.98
CA GLY A 587 26.72 9.46 -22.38
C GLY A 587 26.67 9.43 -20.86
N ASP A 588 27.17 8.30 -20.30
CA ASP A 588 27.10 7.95 -18.88
C ASP A 588 27.60 9.08 -17.96
N GLY A 589 28.69 9.74 -18.30
CA GLY A 589 29.26 10.83 -17.47
C GLY A 589 28.35 12.04 -17.35
N LYS A 590 27.63 12.42 -18.41
CA LYS A 590 26.67 13.52 -18.38
C LYS A 590 25.38 13.12 -17.65
N ALA A 591 24.94 11.87 -17.80
CA ALA A 591 23.81 11.35 -17.04
C ALA A 591 24.11 11.34 -15.54
N ILE A 592 25.31 10.88 -15.13
CA ILE A 592 25.76 10.95 -13.73
C ILE A 592 25.78 12.40 -13.22
N ALA A 593 26.34 13.33 -13.99
CA ALA A 593 26.41 14.73 -13.58
C ALA A 593 25.01 15.36 -13.41
N LYS A 594 24.05 15.00 -14.28
CA LYS A 594 22.66 15.47 -14.17
C LYS A 594 21.92 14.82 -12.98
N LEU A 595 22.18 13.55 -12.67
CA LEU A 595 21.67 12.89 -11.46
C LEU A 595 22.23 13.53 -10.20
N ASP A 596 23.55 13.80 -10.17
CA ASP A 596 24.16 14.50 -9.02
C ASP A 596 23.54 15.88 -8.84
N ALA A 597 23.37 16.65 -9.93
CA ALA A 597 22.75 17.96 -9.89
C ALA A 597 21.29 17.94 -9.37
N MET A 598 20.55 16.86 -9.63
CA MET A 598 19.21 16.66 -9.08
C MET A 598 19.23 16.54 -7.55
N PHE A 599 20.08 15.65 -7.02
CA PHE A 599 20.18 15.43 -5.57
C PHE A 599 20.82 16.61 -4.81
N ASP A 600 21.72 17.35 -5.47
CA ASP A 600 22.48 18.45 -4.87
C ASP A 600 21.84 19.83 -5.17
N TYR A 601 20.64 19.85 -5.76
CA TYR A 601 19.95 21.10 -6.11
C TYR A 601 19.55 21.88 -4.85
N ASP A 602 19.80 23.21 -4.84
CA ASP A 602 19.37 24.10 -3.75
C ASP A 602 17.89 24.46 -3.90
N VAL A 603 17.03 23.77 -3.14
CA VAL A 603 15.57 23.98 -3.14
C VAL A 603 15.12 25.12 -2.21
N SER A 604 16.02 25.75 -1.46
CA SER A 604 15.67 26.78 -0.47
C SER A 604 14.98 28.02 -1.06
N LYS A 605 15.06 28.20 -2.37
CA LYS A 605 14.44 29.30 -3.12
C LYS A 605 13.15 28.91 -3.83
N LEU A 606 12.73 27.68 -3.71
CA LEU A 606 11.54 27.16 -4.35
C LEU A 606 10.42 27.06 -3.31
N ASP A 607 9.21 27.38 -3.72
CA ASP A 607 8.02 27.21 -2.92
C ASP A 607 7.12 26.15 -3.57
N TYR A 608 7.04 25.00 -2.94
CA TYR A 608 6.19 23.87 -3.34
C TYR A 608 5.02 23.65 -2.37
N SER A 609 4.77 24.56 -1.43
CA SER A 609 3.70 24.43 -0.43
C SER A 609 2.29 24.35 -1.01
N HIS A 610 2.13 24.70 -2.29
CA HIS A 610 0.89 24.59 -3.04
C HIS A 610 0.65 23.20 -3.66
N ALA A 611 1.63 22.29 -3.55
CA ALA A 611 1.60 20.95 -4.13
C ALA A 611 1.74 19.92 -2.99
N GLU A 612 0.61 19.38 -2.56
CA GLU A 612 0.47 18.56 -1.36
C GLU A 612 1.31 17.29 -1.43
N ASP A 613 1.47 16.68 -2.62
CA ASP A 613 2.23 15.43 -2.81
C ASP A 613 3.75 15.65 -2.92
N ILE A 614 4.24 16.87 -2.83
CA ILE A 614 5.65 17.20 -2.97
C ILE A 614 6.32 17.25 -1.61
N ALA A 615 6.66 16.09 -1.09
CA ALA A 615 7.27 15.88 0.21
C ALA A 615 8.57 15.06 0.14
N GLY A 616 9.35 15.01 1.21
CA GLY A 616 10.58 14.21 1.26
C GLY A 616 11.69 14.66 0.31
N LEU A 617 11.88 15.97 0.13
CA LEU A 617 12.85 16.53 -0.82
C LEU A 617 14.31 16.28 -0.40
N ILE A 618 15.10 15.79 -1.36
CA ILE A 618 16.56 15.76 -1.33
C ILE A 618 17.05 16.45 -2.62
N GLY A 619 17.22 17.74 -2.60
CA GLY A 619 17.31 18.53 -3.83
C GLY A 619 16.00 18.44 -4.63
N GLN A 620 16.11 18.14 -5.92
CA GLN A 620 14.95 17.89 -6.80
C GLN A 620 14.51 16.41 -6.82
N TYR A 621 15.15 15.54 -6.06
CA TYR A 621 14.66 14.20 -5.78
C TYR A 621 13.56 14.30 -4.72
N ILE A 622 12.38 13.79 -5.03
CA ILE A 622 11.18 13.86 -4.18
C ILE A 622 10.84 12.44 -3.76
N HIS A 623 11.19 12.06 -2.51
CA HIS A 623 10.97 10.68 -2.08
C HIS A 623 9.51 10.39 -1.77
N GLY A 624 8.79 11.39 -1.30
CA GLY A 624 7.36 11.28 -0.98
C GLY A 624 6.45 11.12 -2.19
N ASN A 625 6.99 11.08 -3.43
CA ASN A 625 6.19 10.85 -4.63
C ASN A 625 6.88 9.90 -5.62
N GLU A 626 6.14 9.05 -6.27
CA GLU A 626 6.53 7.86 -7.01
C GLU A 626 7.42 8.10 -8.24
N PRO A 627 7.30 9.20 -9.00
CA PRO A 627 8.17 9.46 -10.14
C PRO A 627 9.66 9.43 -9.81
N SER A 628 10.03 9.64 -8.53
CA SER A 628 11.42 9.61 -8.06
C SER A 628 11.92 8.22 -7.65
N HIS A 629 11.06 7.27 -7.31
CA HIS A 629 11.41 6.02 -6.60
C HIS A 629 12.49 5.19 -7.29
N HIS A 630 12.55 5.16 -8.62
CA HIS A 630 13.57 4.43 -9.38
C HIS A 630 14.88 5.22 -9.57
N VAL A 631 14.87 6.55 -9.39
CA VAL A 631 15.94 7.44 -9.85
C VAL A 631 17.27 7.19 -9.14
N ALA A 632 17.25 6.92 -7.83
CA ALA A 632 18.47 6.64 -7.06
C ALA A 632 19.23 5.40 -7.56
N TYR A 633 18.54 4.47 -8.24
CA TYR A 633 19.13 3.27 -8.83
C TYR A 633 19.75 3.50 -10.21
N LEU A 634 19.50 4.62 -10.88
CA LEU A 634 19.92 4.86 -12.25
C LEU A 634 21.42 5.03 -12.41
N TYR A 635 22.17 5.37 -11.36
CA TYR A 635 23.62 5.36 -11.39
C TYR A 635 24.20 3.97 -11.72
N VAL A 636 23.48 2.88 -11.37
CA VAL A 636 23.86 1.52 -11.72
C VAL A 636 23.85 1.35 -13.24
N HIS A 637 22.82 1.86 -13.92
CA HIS A 637 22.74 1.84 -15.39
C HIS A 637 23.84 2.67 -16.06
N ALA A 638 24.35 3.69 -15.37
CA ALA A 638 25.49 4.50 -15.82
C ALA A 638 26.88 3.89 -15.46
N GLY A 639 26.90 2.71 -14.81
CA GLY A 639 28.14 2.04 -14.40
C GLY A 639 28.80 2.64 -13.18
N ALA A 640 28.02 3.28 -12.29
CA ALA A 640 28.49 3.90 -11.06
C ALA A 640 27.68 3.44 -9.82
N PRO A 641 27.59 2.12 -9.53
CA PRO A 641 26.73 1.58 -8.47
C PRO A 641 27.05 2.13 -7.08
N TRP A 642 28.29 2.56 -6.81
CA TRP A 642 28.65 3.17 -5.51
C TRP A 642 27.89 4.48 -5.24
N ARG A 643 27.47 5.21 -6.28
CA ARG A 643 26.66 6.43 -6.13
C ARG A 643 25.23 6.06 -5.72
N THR A 644 24.64 5.05 -6.34
CA THR A 644 23.37 4.46 -5.87
C THR A 644 23.45 4.12 -4.38
N GLN A 645 24.51 3.43 -3.94
CA GLN A 645 24.68 3.03 -2.55
C GLN A 645 24.72 4.22 -1.59
N ALA A 646 25.40 5.31 -1.97
CA ALA A 646 25.46 6.54 -1.19
C ALA A 646 24.09 7.25 -1.12
N ARG A 647 23.36 7.34 -2.25
CA ARG A 647 22.05 7.99 -2.28
C ARG A 647 20.98 7.16 -1.55
N LEU A 648 20.98 5.83 -1.69
CA LEU A 648 20.09 4.96 -0.93
C LEU A 648 20.31 5.11 0.58
N ARG A 649 21.57 5.21 1.03
CA ARG A 649 21.87 5.49 2.43
C ARG A 649 21.26 6.82 2.86
N GLN A 650 21.48 7.88 2.09
CA GLN A 650 20.94 9.22 2.35
C GLN A 650 19.41 9.19 2.47
N ILE A 651 18.73 8.54 1.54
CA ILE A 651 17.27 8.43 1.51
C ILE A 651 16.76 7.67 2.74
N VAL A 652 17.26 6.45 2.97
CA VAL A 652 16.76 5.61 4.06
C VAL A 652 16.98 6.26 5.43
N GLU A 653 18.14 6.88 5.67
CA GLU A 653 18.45 7.53 6.95
C GLU A 653 17.66 8.83 7.18
N SER A 654 17.24 9.53 6.13
CA SER A 654 16.51 10.80 6.26
C SER A 654 14.99 10.66 6.14
N GLN A 655 14.47 9.66 5.40
CA GLN A 655 13.06 9.58 5.04
C GLN A 655 12.27 8.50 5.80
N TYR A 656 12.96 7.58 6.51
CA TYR A 656 12.30 6.50 7.25
C TYR A 656 12.72 6.47 8.71
N ARG A 657 11.78 6.63 9.63
CA ARG A 657 12.00 6.62 11.07
C ARG A 657 10.94 5.78 11.78
N PRO A 658 11.26 5.12 12.91
CA PRO A 658 10.28 4.37 13.70
C PRO A 658 9.48 5.32 14.61
N THR A 659 8.77 6.28 14.02
CA THR A 659 7.96 7.30 14.70
C THR A 659 6.70 7.59 13.88
N PRO A 660 5.66 8.20 14.47
CA PRO A 660 4.46 8.60 13.71
C PRO A 660 4.77 9.46 12.47
N ASP A 661 5.75 10.37 12.54
CA ASP A 661 6.23 11.16 11.40
C ASP A 661 7.32 10.43 10.59
N GLY A 662 7.29 9.10 10.58
CA GLY A 662 8.36 8.26 10.04
C GLY A 662 8.32 8.02 8.54
N LEU A 663 7.27 8.44 7.85
CA LEU A 663 7.15 8.45 6.40
C LEU A 663 7.13 9.90 5.90
N SER A 664 7.83 10.17 4.82
CA SER A 664 8.02 11.52 4.28
C SER A 664 7.03 11.89 3.18
N GLY A 665 6.02 11.11 2.94
CA GLY A 665 4.94 11.28 1.98
C GLY A 665 3.97 10.12 2.08
N ASN A 666 2.96 10.13 1.22
CA ASN A 666 1.94 9.11 1.15
C ASN A 666 2.54 7.70 1.07
N ASP A 667 2.01 6.75 1.83
CA ASP A 667 2.40 5.33 1.69
C ASP A 667 1.91 4.73 0.37
N ASP A 668 0.85 5.32 -0.22
CA ASP A 668 0.23 4.98 -1.49
C ASP A 668 -0.02 3.49 -1.67
N LEU A 669 -0.86 3.00 -0.75
CA LEU A 669 -1.31 1.61 -0.69
C LEU A 669 -0.15 0.60 -0.64
N GLY A 670 0.92 0.98 0.09
CA GLY A 670 2.07 0.13 0.32
C GLY A 670 3.23 0.34 -0.64
N GLN A 671 3.16 1.28 -1.60
CA GLN A 671 4.25 1.50 -2.56
C GLN A 671 5.50 2.07 -1.90
N MET A 672 5.39 3.10 -1.06
CA MET A 672 6.55 3.64 -0.32
C MET A 672 7.14 2.60 0.63
N SER A 673 6.29 1.82 1.27
CA SER A 673 6.68 0.71 2.15
C SER A 673 7.39 -0.40 1.36
N ALA A 674 6.89 -0.83 0.22
CA ALA A 674 7.52 -1.82 -0.64
C ALA A 674 8.88 -1.35 -1.18
N TRP A 675 9.04 -0.04 -1.44
CA TRP A 675 10.33 0.55 -1.79
C TRP A 675 11.36 0.33 -0.67
N LEU A 676 10.97 0.57 0.59
CA LEU A 676 11.85 0.33 1.74
C LEU A 676 12.20 -1.15 1.88
N VAL A 677 11.23 -2.05 1.76
CA VAL A 677 11.46 -3.51 1.87
C VAL A 677 12.49 -3.96 0.84
N PHE A 678 12.31 -3.66 -0.43
CA PHE A 678 13.26 -4.02 -1.47
C PHE A 678 14.64 -3.39 -1.24
N THR A 679 14.67 -2.11 -0.92
CA THR A 679 15.92 -1.38 -0.68
C THR A 679 16.67 -1.98 0.51
N ALA A 680 15.98 -2.36 1.58
CA ALA A 680 16.58 -2.99 2.74
C ALA A 680 17.16 -4.37 2.42
N LEU A 681 16.54 -5.12 1.52
CA LEU A 681 17.05 -6.38 0.98
C LEU A 681 18.26 -6.20 0.04
N GLY A 682 18.53 -4.96 -0.41
CA GLY A 682 19.68 -4.62 -1.26
C GLY A 682 19.43 -4.72 -2.76
N PHE A 683 18.19 -4.81 -3.22
CA PHE A 683 17.83 -4.80 -4.66
C PHE A 683 16.44 -4.18 -4.87
N TYR A 684 16.15 -3.74 -6.11
CA TYR A 684 14.90 -3.03 -6.43
C TYR A 684 14.45 -3.31 -7.88
N PRO A 685 13.14 -3.48 -8.15
CA PRO A 685 12.60 -3.70 -9.50
C PRO A 685 12.47 -2.37 -10.26
N VAL A 686 13.58 -1.81 -10.75
CA VAL A 686 13.59 -0.55 -11.53
C VAL A 686 12.69 -0.63 -12.77
N THR A 687 12.56 -1.81 -13.35
CA THR A 687 11.85 -2.05 -14.61
C THR A 687 10.99 -3.31 -14.48
N PRO A 688 9.81 -3.25 -13.81
CA PRO A 688 8.86 -4.36 -13.80
C PRO A 688 8.58 -4.88 -15.23
N GLY A 689 8.48 -6.19 -15.42
CA GLY A 689 8.40 -6.82 -16.73
C GLY A 689 9.76 -7.16 -17.35
N SER A 690 10.89 -6.73 -16.75
CA SER A 690 12.23 -7.17 -17.18
C SER A 690 12.69 -8.49 -16.55
N ASN A 691 12.03 -8.93 -15.47
CA ASN A 691 12.44 -10.04 -14.60
C ASN A 691 13.81 -9.80 -13.93
N GLN A 692 14.23 -8.54 -13.76
CA GLN A 692 15.49 -8.17 -13.12
C GLN A 692 15.26 -7.23 -11.94
N TYR A 693 16.06 -7.42 -10.89
CA TYR A 693 16.16 -6.53 -9.75
C TYR A 693 17.55 -5.92 -9.73
N VAL A 694 17.61 -4.59 -9.74
CA VAL A 694 18.87 -3.84 -9.72
C VAL A 694 19.46 -3.86 -8.33
N ILE A 695 20.74 -4.20 -8.21
CA ILE A 695 21.42 -4.29 -6.92
C ILE A 695 21.81 -2.88 -6.43
N GLY A 696 21.38 -2.56 -5.22
CA GLY A 696 21.73 -1.36 -4.49
C GLY A 696 22.72 -1.63 -3.35
N ARG A 697 22.33 -1.32 -2.10
CA ARG A 697 23.01 -1.73 -0.87
C ARG A 697 21.99 -2.29 0.12
N PRO A 698 22.35 -3.32 0.90
CA PRO A 698 21.48 -3.84 1.95
C PRO A 698 21.50 -2.95 3.21
N PHE A 699 20.42 -3.07 4.02
CA PHE A 699 20.28 -2.46 5.34
C PHE A 699 19.97 -3.51 6.41
N VAL A 700 20.05 -4.79 6.07
CA VAL A 700 19.86 -5.94 6.94
C VAL A 700 21.17 -6.70 7.12
N GLU A 701 21.39 -7.29 8.29
CA GLU A 701 22.49 -8.22 8.53
C GLU A 701 22.19 -9.55 7.82
N ARG A 702 20.93 -9.97 7.94
CA ARG A 702 20.41 -11.15 7.27
C ARG A 702 18.91 -10.99 7.00
N ALA A 703 18.47 -11.45 5.86
CA ALA A 703 17.04 -11.65 5.57
C ALA A 703 16.81 -12.99 4.89
N VAL A 704 15.66 -13.61 5.14
CA VAL A 704 15.24 -14.84 4.46
C VAL A 704 13.87 -14.65 3.86
N LEU A 705 13.78 -14.77 2.55
CA LEU A 705 12.51 -14.85 1.85
C LEU A 705 12.07 -16.30 1.83
N ASN A 706 10.96 -16.58 2.51
CA ASN A 706 10.27 -17.87 2.48
C ASN A 706 9.37 -17.91 1.25
N LEU A 707 9.89 -18.43 0.15
CA LEU A 707 9.25 -18.36 -1.15
C LEU A 707 8.10 -19.38 -1.28
N PRO A 708 7.09 -19.09 -2.12
CA PRO A 708 6.07 -20.07 -2.47
C PRO A 708 6.71 -21.39 -2.97
N GLY A 709 6.19 -22.52 -2.49
CA GLY A 709 6.76 -23.84 -2.79
C GLY A 709 7.88 -24.30 -1.87
N GLY A 710 8.11 -23.59 -0.75
CA GLY A 710 8.99 -24.02 0.35
C GLY A 710 10.48 -23.78 0.13
N LYS A 711 10.86 -23.09 -0.94
CA LYS A 711 12.24 -22.65 -1.16
C LYS A 711 12.55 -21.42 -0.30
N ARG A 712 13.84 -21.23 -0.02
CA ARG A 712 14.32 -20.09 0.77
C ARG A 712 15.40 -19.35 -0.01
N PHE A 713 15.27 -18.03 -0.09
CA PHE A 713 16.30 -17.16 -0.61
C PHE A 713 16.84 -16.29 0.51
N THR A 714 18.13 -16.36 0.77
CA THR A 714 18.77 -15.65 1.88
C THR A 714 19.59 -14.47 1.36
N VAL A 715 19.40 -13.31 1.95
CA VAL A 715 20.32 -12.17 1.81
C VAL A 715 21.21 -12.14 3.05
N GLU A 716 22.52 -12.09 2.88
CA GLU A 716 23.51 -12.00 3.96
C GLU A 716 24.41 -10.79 3.73
N THR A 717 24.70 -10.04 4.81
CA THR A 717 25.57 -8.87 4.72
C THR A 717 26.74 -9.01 5.69
N GLN A 718 27.96 -9.09 5.17
CA GLN A 718 29.17 -9.12 5.96
C GLN A 718 29.74 -7.71 6.12
N GLY A 719 30.05 -7.31 7.34
CA GLY A 719 30.69 -6.02 7.65
C GLY A 719 29.78 -4.82 7.54
N LEU A 720 28.45 -5.01 7.62
CA LEU A 720 27.48 -3.91 7.66
C LEU A 720 27.74 -3.00 8.85
N SER A 721 28.09 -1.75 8.59
CA SER A 721 28.32 -0.73 9.61
C SER A 721 28.36 0.67 8.97
N ASP A 722 28.33 1.70 9.79
CA ASP A 722 28.50 3.09 9.32
C ASP A 722 29.87 3.34 8.70
N ALA A 723 30.89 2.62 9.18
CA ALA A 723 32.25 2.70 8.65
C ALA A 723 32.41 2.02 7.27
N ASN A 724 31.49 1.11 6.91
CA ASN A 724 31.50 0.36 5.66
C ASN A 724 30.23 0.64 4.82
N PRO A 725 30.06 1.85 4.27
CA PRO A 725 28.83 2.22 3.57
C PRO A 725 28.70 1.64 2.17
N TYR A 726 29.76 1.07 1.60
CA TYR A 726 29.79 0.62 0.21
C TYR A 726 29.85 -0.91 0.08
N VAL A 727 29.25 -1.40 -0.99
CA VAL A 727 29.38 -2.80 -1.40
C VAL A 727 30.75 -3.01 -2.06
N GLY A 728 31.57 -3.87 -1.48
CA GLY A 728 32.87 -4.26 -1.99
C GLY A 728 32.75 -5.36 -3.05
N ARG A 729 31.97 -6.39 -2.77
CA ARG A 729 31.62 -7.46 -3.70
C ARG A 729 30.26 -8.08 -3.37
N VAL A 730 29.67 -8.72 -4.37
CA VAL A 730 28.45 -9.51 -4.25
C VAL A 730 28.73 -10.93 -4.69
N GLU A 731 28.15 -11.90 -3.99
CA GLU A 731 28.25 -13.32 -4.31
C GLU A 731 26.84 -13.91 -4.39
N LEU A 732 26.59 -14.73 -5.44
CA LEU A 732 25.37 -15.54 -5.54
C LEU A 732 25.75 -17.01 -5.40
N ASN A 733 25.22 -17.67 -4.39
CA ASN A 733 25.50 -19.08 -4.07
C ASN A 733 27.01 -19.37 -3.93
N GLY A 734 27.75 -18.43 -3.34
CA GLY A 734 29.19 -18.53 -3.11
C GLY A 734 30.06 -18.17 -4.32
N ALA A 735 29.48 -17.90 -5.49
CA ALA A 735 30.21 -17.44 -6.68
C ALA A 735 30.15 -15.91 -6.80
N PRO A 736 31.25 -15.23 -7.18
CA PRO A 736 31.26 -13.79 -7.40
C PRO A 736 30.25 -13.37 -8.47
N LEU A 737 29.44 -12.37 -8.17
CA LEU A 737 28.47 -11.80 -9.09
C LEU A 737 29.04 -10.54 -9.75
N ALA A 738 29.47 -10.68 -11.00
CA ALA A 738 30.08 -9.56 -11.75
C ALA A 738 29.07 -8.52 -12.22
N ARG A 739 27.81 -8.91 -12.43
CA ARG A 739 26.72 -8.02 -12.84
C ARG A 739 26.07 -7.32 -11.65
N THR A 740 25.39 -6.23 -11.92
CA THR A 740 24.74 -5.36 -10.92
C THR A 740 23.22 -5.56 -10.81
N TRP A 741 22.77 -6.75 -11.14
CA TRP A 741 21.38 -7.17 -11.07
C TRP A 741 21.26 -8.66 -10.76
N ILE A 742 20.10 -9.06 -10.27
CA ILE A 742 19.72 -10.45 -10.03
C ILE A 742 18.38 -10.73 -10.74
N GLY A 743 18.23 -11.94 -11.29
CA GLY A 743 17.01 -12.36 -11.97
C GLY A 743 15.95 -12.91 -11.02
N ASP A 744 14.67 -12.71 -11.36
CA ASP A 744 13.53 -13.28 -10.60
C ASP A 744 13.65 -14.82 -10.47
N ALA A 745 14.01 -15.49 -11.57
CA ALA A 745 14.19 -16.95 -11.57
C ALA A 745 15.31 -17.42 -10.61
N GLU A 746 16.35 -16.61 -10.39
CA GLU A 746 17.43 -16.92 -9.46
C GLU A 746 16.98 -16.79 -8.01
N ILE A 747 16.18 -15.76 -7.71
CA ILE A 747 15.56 -15.62 -6.39
C ILE A 747 14.61 -16.80 -6.13
N ARG A 748 13.72 -17.11 -7.09
CA ARG A 748 12.75 -18.23 -6.95
C ARG A 748 13.39 -19.61 -6.94
N ALA A 749 14.61 -19.75 -7.46
CA ALA A 749 15.36 -20.99 -7.34
C ALA A 749 15.79 -21.26 -5.87
N GLY A 750 15.81 -20.23 -5.04
CA GLY A 750 16.38 -20.27 -3.70
C GLY A 750 17.90 -20.12 -3.73
N GLY A 751 18.52 -20.00 -2.54
CA GLY A 751 19.97 -19.85 -2.41
C GLY A 751 20.35 -18.64 -1.58
N THR A 752 21.57 -18.11 -1.79
CA THR A 752 22.11 -17.01 -0.97
C THR A 752 22.73 -15.92 -1.84
N LEU A 753 22.26 -14.69 -1.62
CA LEU A 753 22.88 -13.47 -2.12
C LEU A 753 23.69 -12.86 -0.96
N ARG A 754 25.01 -12.83 -1.07
CA ARG A 754 25.89 -12.28 -0.04
C ARG A 754 26.50 -10.98 -0.48
N PHE A 755 26.39 -9.97 0.37
CA PHE A 755 27.07 -8.68 0.26
C PHE A 755 28.27 -8.65 1.20
N VAL A 756 29.42 -8.17 0.72
CA VAL A 756 30.59 -7.85 1.53
C VAL A 756 30.80 -6.35 1.48
N MET A 757 30.59 -5.71 2.62
CA MET A 757 30.67 -4.25 2.75
C MET A 757 32.10 -3.78 3.00
N GLN A 758 32.40 -2.54 2.60
CA GLN A 758 33.72 -1.91 2.77
C GLN A 758 33.64 -0.39 2.92
N ALA A 759 34.71 0.20 3.43
CA ALA A 759 34.78 1.65 3.70
C ALA A 759 34.88 2.52 2.44
N MET A 760 35.54 2.04 1.39
CA MET A 760 35.79 2.80 0.16
C MET A 760 34.91 2.28 -0.98
N PRO A 761 34.45 3.16 -1.91
CA PRO A 761 33.65 2.74 -3.04
C PRO A 761 34.40 1.79 -3.99
N ASN A 762 33.77 0.67 -4.38
CA ASN A 762 34.25 -0.17 -5.48
C ASN A 762 33.84 0.46 -6.81
N ARG A 763 34.80 1.04 -7.53
CA ARG A 763 34.55 1.74 -8.80
C ARG A 763 34.68 0.85 -10.04
N ASP A 764 35.09 -0.40 -9.87
CA ASP A 764 35.30 -1.35 -10.98
C ASP A 764 34.08 -2.26 -11.18
N TRP A 765 33.38 -2.62 -10.09
CA TRP A 765 32.19 -3.44 -10.15
C TRP A 765 31.06 -2.71 -10.86
N GLY A 766 30.44 -3.37 -11.87
CA GLY A 766 29.32 -2.81 -12.66
C GLY A 766 29.71 -1.77 -13.71
N ARG A 767 30.99 -1.46 -13.88
CA ARG A 767 31.47 -0.48 -14.86
C ARG A 767 31.25 -0.96 -16.30
N ALA A 768 31.53 -2.25 -16.57
CA ALA A 768 31.36 -2.83 -17.90
C ALA A 768 29.88 -2.84 -18.32
N ARG A 769 29.60 -2.54 -19.61
CA ARG A 769 28.20 -2.50 -20.11
C ARG A 769 27.47 -3.84 -19.91
N ALA A 770 28.14 -4.96 -20.16
CA ALA A 770 27.57 -6.30 -19.98
C ALA A 770 27.21 -6.65 -18.53
N ALA A 771 27.73 -5.89 -17.54
CA ALA A 771 27.41 -6.07 -16.14
C ALA A 771 26.18 -5.25 -15.69
N ARG A 772 25.67 -4.36 -16.52
CA ARG A 772 24.59 -3.43 -16.18
C ARG A 772 23.21 -4.07 -16.34
N PRO A 773 22.17 -3.54 -15.69
CA PRO A 773 20.81 -4.04 -15.84
C PRO A 773 20.29 -3.91 -17.28
N TYR A 774 19.16 -4.56 -17.51
CA TYR A 774 18.43 -4.50 -18.78
C TYR A 774 18.22 -3.06 -19.26
N SER A 775 18.39 -2.87 -20.55
CA SER A 775 17.92 -1.70 -21.29
C SER A 775 17.58 -2.16 -22.72
N ARG A 776 16.42 -1.78 -23.20
CA ARG A 776 15.85 -2.21 -24.48
C ARG A 776 16.83 -2.05 -25.66
N SER A 777 17.54 -0.92 -25.73
CA SER A 777 18.48 -0.63 -26.82
C SER A 777 19.80 -1.41 -26.75
N THR A 778 20.07 -2.12 -25.67
CA THR A 778 21.31 -2.90 -25.47
C THR A 778 21.04 -4.38 -25.20
N ALA A 779 19.77 -4.79 -25.10
CA ALA A 779 19.41 -6.19 -25.01
C ALA A 779 19.60 -6.85 -26.38
N ASP A 780 20.31 -7.96 -26.42
CA ASP A 780 20.31 -8.85 -27.58
C ASP A 780 18.88 -9.36 -27.77
N GLU A 781 18.31 -9.20 -28.96
CA GLU A 781 16.93 -9.60 -29.29
C GLU A 781 16.72 -11.14 -29.20
#